data_330b22e3b57ec71d648d436d6b188c37
#
_entry.id   330b22e3b57ec71d648d436d6b188c37
#
_cell.length_a   1.000
_cell.length_b   1.000
_cell.length_c   1.000
_cell.angle_alpha   90.00
_cell.angle_beta   90.00
_cell.angle_gamma   90.00
#
_symmetry.space_group_name_H-M   'P 1'
#
loop_
_entity.id
_entity.type
_entity.pdbx_description
1 polymer ?
#
loop_
_entity_poly.entity_id
_entity_poly.type
_entity_poly.pdbx_seq_one_letter_code
_entity_poly.pdbx_strand_id
1 'polypeptide(L)'
;MKLFITCIALFYALNLFGQAPGSLDPTFATVGYASYGPVASNYMDNAQDVVTLPNGKMVYCGTSGLTSSLGMVVVRLNCNGTIDNTFGTNGYYLYNSPGGSSFAYDLELLPNGQLLVAGATSITAANPRFTMFKLNSDGTLDQTFGVNGFFHNDIGSGEDYARKILIQNNKIILVGVSKVPGFTTNRLALTQCDMNGQLDVSFGTGGTTVFQNATGASCFGQSAVIGNNQDIFICGDAYINNVYYPLLAKVSSTGIPYTSFGSNGVLIPMNFNARFFDIEYDGTKLIMAGQNNVGPWDFLLQARNTTDGGLVTTFGTAGSSIVDVVQADTYYELLIHPDGSLLACGTTGTAGIGAARDFIISKYNSNGIIDNTFGTNGHTITSIGTAWDDAYGMDLYPGNKVVLAGFSAQTNTQHAVARYAYGAATPVAGCMDPLSCNYNCLATVSNGSCLYPNTPCNDGNPLTINDSTDANCNCVGQLVTNIPGCMNPNACNYNPQATVDDGSCILPGTPCNDNNPNTINDSIGPNCNCVGELIVPGCTNPAACNYNPLANVDNNSCLFPGLPCDDNNPNTMNDSINPDCLCAGILIVQGCMDPNSCNYNPQANMDDNTCIYPDTPCDDNNPDTFNDLLDSLCNCVGTLYVSGCMDPNACNYNPLANIDDNSCILPGSPCDDFNAMTINDSLDVNCNCVGIDISGLYENEIQFDIYPNPTSSSFVIETNLTQDKTIVITDLQGKLLFAFYSSKANEVIDCSKLATGTYFVKIVSGPSQLTKKLHVQR
;
A
#
# COMPACT_ATOMS: atom_id res chain seq x y z
N MET A 1 22.96 41.71 -1.22
CA MET A 1 22.93 40.38 -1.88
C MET A 1 23.67 39.27 -1.11
N LYS A 2 24.78 39.50 -0.40
CA LYS A 2 25.43 38.47 0.43
C LYS A 2 24.70 38.11 1.73
N LEU A 3 23.92 38.99 2.32
CA LEU A 3 23.16 38.74 3.55
C LEU A 3 21.86 37.90 3.30
N PHE A 4 21.29 38.02 2.10
CA PHE A 4 20.10 37.24 1.71
C PHE A 4 20.42 35.75 1.41
N ILE A 5 21.62 35.48 0.87
CA ILE A 5 22.08 34.11 0.57
C ILE A 5 22.42 33.35 1.84
N THR A 6 22.91 34.04 2.89
CA THR A 6 23.23 33.42 4.18
C THR A 6 21.97 33.05 4.97
N CYS A 7 20.89 33.83 4.89
CA CYS A 7 19.61 33.47 5.52
C CYS A 7 18.92 32.29 4.81
N ILE A 8 18.99 32.23 3.48
CA ILE A 8 18.42 31.10 2.72
C ILE A 8 19.23 29.81 2.98
N ALA A 9 20.55 29.92 3.08
CA ALA A 9 21.39 28.76 3.44
C ALA A 9 21.20 28.29 4.89
N LEU A 10 20.90 29.20 5.84
CA LEU A 10 20.52 28.81 7.20
C LEU A 10 19.13 28.17 7.29
N PHE A 11 18.17 28.61 6.46
CA PHE A 11 16.85 27.94 6.37
C PHE A 11 16.94 26.54 5.71
N TYR A 12 17.84 26.35 4.75
CA TYR A 12 18.08 25.01 4.17
C TYR A 12 18.91 24.09 5.07
N ALA A 13 19.77 24.64 5.92
CA ALA A 13 20.57 23.83 6.85
C ALA A 13 19.77 23.36 8.08
N LEU A 14 18.68 24.04 8.45
CA LEU A 14 17.78 23.63 9.54
C LEU A 14 16.85 22.46 9.17
N ASN A 15 16.71 22.13 7.88
CA ASN A 15 15.93 20.98 7.44
C ASN A 15 16.73 19.67 7.30
N LEU A 16 18.02 19.67 7.64
CA LEU A 16 18.90 18.47 7.62
C LEU A 16 18.98 17.74 8.95
N PHE A 17 18.44 18.32 10.04
CA PHE A 17 18.22 17.56 11.28
C PHE A 17 16.80 17.00 11.22
N GLY A 18 16.68 15.68 11.16
CA GLY A 18 15.39 14.99 11.27
C GLY A 18 14.60 15.54 12.46
N GLN A 19 13.28 15.72 12.31
CA GLN A 19 12.43 16.15 13.42
C GLN A 19 12.63 15.20 14.60
N ALA A 20 12.71 15.75 15.81
CA ALA A 20 12.78 14.96 17.01
C ALA A 20 11.50 14.12 17.17
N PRO A 21 11.60 12.85 17.56
CA PRO A 21 10.41 12.03 17.83
C PRO A 21 9.47 12.74 18.83
N GLY A 22 8.19 12.78 18.52
CA GLY A 22 7.17 13.47 19.29
C GLY A 22 7.00 14.95 18.99
N SER A 23 7.88 15.59 18.21
CA SER A 23 7.69 17.01 17.86
C SER A 23 6.51 17.19 16.87
N LEU A 24 5.82 18.34 16.98
CA LEU A 24 4.82 18.75 15.99
C LEU A 24 5.44 18.90 14.61
N ASP A 25 4.72 18.47 13.58
CA ASP A 25 5.17 18.57 12.18
C ASP A 25 4.89 19.97 11.59
N PRO A 26 5.86 20.83 11.41
CA PRO A 26 5.65 22.20 10.92
C PRO A 26 5.21 22.26 9.45
N THR A 27 5.21 21.14 8.73
CA THR A 27 4.67 21.06 7.36
C THR A 27 3.15 20.94 7.35
N PHE A 28 2.53 20.72 8.52
CA PHE A 28 1.10 20.68 8.69
C PHE A 28 0.63 22.01 9.32
N ALA A 29 -0.25 22.73 8.65
CA ALA A 29 -0.86 23.99 9.11
C ALA A 29 0.14 25.02 9.66
N THR A 30 1.40 25.00 9.19
CA THR A 30 2.53 25.87 9.58
C THR A 30 3.04 25.74 11.01
N VAL A 31 2.24 25.21 11.93
CA VAL A 31 2.58 25.04 13.36
C VAL A 31 2.44 23.59 13.87
N GLY A 32 1.99 22.68 13.00
CA GLY A 32 1.79 21.28 13.31
C GLY A 32 0.38 20.90 13.78
N TYR A 33 -0.51 21.87 13.93
CA TYR A 33 -1.92 21.66 14.25
C TYR A 33 -2.81 22.74 13.65
N ALA A 34 -4.10 22.43 13.52
CA ALA A 34 -5.13 23.36 13.10
C ALA A 34 -6.48 23.05 13.73
N SER A 35 -7.34 24.05 13.85
CA SER A 35 -8.73 23.89 14.21
C SER A 35 -9.64 24.32 13.04
N TYR A 36 -10.76 23.60 12.87
CA TYR A 36 -11.68 23.77 11.76
C TYR A 36 -13.11 23.85 12.27
N GLY A 37 -13.84 24.83 11.78
CA GLY A 37 -15.28 24.89 11.91
C GLY A 37 -15.90 24.76 10.52
N PRO A 38 -16.43 23.62 10.12
CA PRO A 38 -17.00 23.42 8.78
C PRO A 38 -18.27 24.24 8.54
N VAL A 39 -18.93 24.74 9.58
CA VAL A 39 -20.15 25.54 9.49
C VAL A 39 -20.02 26.76 10.41
N ALA A 40 -20.59 27.89 10.04
CA ALA A 40 -20.42 29.23 10.68
C ALA A 40 -20.59 29.26 12.21
N SER A 41 -19.96 30.23 12.85
CA SER A 41 -19.86 30.54 14.30
C SER A 41 -21.07 30.16 15.18
N ASN A 42 -20.82 29.51 16.31
CA ASN A 42 -21.69 29.04 17.42
C ASN A 42 -22.09 27.57 17.40
N TYR A 43 -21.18 26.67 17.06
CA TYR A 43 -21.47 25.25 16.91
C TYR A 43 -20.66 24.38 17.88
N MET A 44 -21.14 23.17 18.13
CA MET A 44 -20.41 22.10 18.80
C MET A 44 -19.82 21.18 17.73
N ASP A 45 -18.55 21.38 17.42
CA ASP A 45 -17.83 20.55 16.47
C ASP A 45 -16.85 19.64 17.23
N ASN A 46 -16.86 18.37 16.92
CA ASN A 46 -16.03 17.36 17.58
C ASN A 46 -15.66 16.27 16.57
N ALA A 47 -14.37 16.14 16.24
CA ALA A 47 -13.88 15.00 15.49
C ALA A 47 -13.69 13.79 16.43
N GLN A 48 -14.06 12.60 15.97
CA GLN A 48 -14.03 11.37 16.77
C GLN A 48 -12.98 10.40 16.28
N ASP A 49 -12.73 10.37 14.97
CA ASP A 49 -11.79 9.45 14.35
C ASP A 49 -11.17 10.05 13.10
N VAL A 50 -10.00 9.54 12.68
CA VAL A 50 -9.24 10.02 11.52
C VAL A 50 -8.56 8.86 10.80
N VAL A 51 -8.61 8.89 9.46
CA VAL A 51 -7.85 7.96 8.61
C VAL A 51 -6.97 8.73 7.62
N THR A 52 -5.81 8.20 7.36
CA THR A 52 -4.85 8.73 6.39
C THR A 52 -5.00 8.02 5.05
N LEU A 53 -5.19 8.77 3.99
CA LEU A 53 -5.26 8.24 2.64
C LEU A 53 -3.85 7.97 2.08
N PRO A 54 -3.69 7.02 1.15
CA PRO A 54 -2.39 6.69 0.56
C PRO A 54 -1.67 7.89 -0.11
N ASN A 55 -2.42 8.90 -0.52
CA ASN A 55 -1.89 10.14 -1.11
C ASN A 55 -1.54 11.22 -0.07
N GLY A 56 -1.60 10.91 1.21
CA GLY A 56 -1.30 11.81 2.32
C GLY A 56 -2.40 12.80 2.68
N LYS A 57 -3.54 12.77 2.01
CA LYS A 57 -4.73 13.47 2.52
C LYS A 57 -5.25 12.75 3.74
N MET A 58 -5.97 13.43 4.59
CA MET A 58 -6.57 12.88 5.80
C MET A 58 -8.08 13.06 5.75
N VAL A 59 -8.81 12.10 6.27
CA VAL A 59 -10.25 12.21 6.44
C VAL A 59 -10.57 11.98 7.89
N TYR A 60 -11.33 12.87 8.49
CA TYR A 60 -11.86 12.64 9.84
C TYR A 60 -13.38 12.65 9.84
N CYS A 61 -13.98 11.93 10.77
CA CYS A 61 -15.40 11.96 11.02
C CYS A 61 -15.72 12.54 12.41
N GLY A 62 -16.95 12.96 12.60
CA GLY A 62 -17.39 13.47 13.89
C GLY A 62 -18.77 14.09 13.86
N THR A 63 -18.95 15.08 14.72
CA THR A 63 -20.22 15.76 14.91
C THR A 63 -20.05 17.25 14.67
N SER A 64 -20.98 17.85 13.96
CA SER A 64 -21.02 19.31 13.74
C SER A 64 -22.45 19.83 13.80
N GLY A 65 -22.66 21.00 14.36
CA GLY A 65 -23.96 21.66 14.38
C GLY A 65 -24.31 22.35 15.69
N LEU A 66 -25.55 22.86 15.76
CA LEU A 66 -26.09 23.48 16.97
C LEU A 66 -26.37 22.42 18.04
N THR A 67 -26.25 22.78 19.32
CA THR A 67 -26.59 21.90 20.47
C THR A 67 -27.98 21.27 20.39
N SER A 68 -28.91 21.90 19.65
CA SER A 68 -30.27 21.40 19.44
C SER A 68 -30.43 20.48 18.22
N SER A 69 -29.40 20.41 17.32
CA SER A 69 -29.45 19.62 16.11
C SER A 69 -28.03 19.38 15.60
N LEU A 70 -27.43 18.29 16.06
CA LEU A 70 -26.10 17.86 15.66
C LEU A 70 -26.19 16.92 14.45
N GLY A 71 -25.30 17.11 13.46
CA GLY A 71 -25.16 16.26 12.30
C GLY A 71 -23.87 15.44 12.31
N MET A 72 -23.88 14.30 11.63
CA MET A 72 -22.63 13.55 11.33
C MET A 72 -21.88 14.29 10.23
N VAL A 73 -20.60 14.57 10.47
CA VAL A 73 -19.75 15.23 9.48
C VAL A 73 -18.56 14.36 9.14
N VAL A 74 -18.16 14.41 7.88
CA VAL A 74 -16.90 13.82 7.36
C VAL A 74 -16.18 14.91 6.60
N VAL A 75 -14.93 15.18 6.95
CA VAL A 75 -14.14 16.26 6.36
C VAL A 75 -12.85 15.69 5.81
N ARG A 76 -12.46 16.12 4.60
CA ARG A 76 -11.16 15.77 4.04
C ARG A 76 -10.20 16.96 4.06
N LEU A 77 -8.99 16.68 4.52
CA LEU A 77 -7.89 17.64 4.54
C LEU A 77 -6.82 17.26 3.51
N ASN A 78 -6.23 18.27 2.92
CA ASN A 78 -4.97 18.13 2.21
C ASN A 78 -3.82 17.86 3.19
N CYS A 79 -2.72 17.33 2.69
CA CYS A 79 -1.56 16.99 3.52
C CYS A 79 -0.93 18.20 4.26
N ASN A 80 -1.16 19.42 3.79
CA ASN A 80 -0.73 20.64 4.48
C ASN A 80 -1.73 21.15 5.53
N GLY A 81 -2.81 20.40 5.79
CA GLY A 81 -3.83 20.77 6.75
C GLY A 81 -4.93 21.70 6.21
N THR A 82 -4.91 22.09 4.95
CA THR A 82 -6.03 22.87 4.39
C THR A 82 -7.21 21.95 4.06
N ILE A 83 -8.44 22.47 4.11
CA ILE A 83 -9.63 21.71 3.67
C ILE A 83 -9.51 21.40 2.17
N ASP A 84 -9.79 20.14 1.81
CA ASP A 84 -9.83 19.69 0.43
C ASP A 84 -11.21 19.95 -0.20
N ASN A 85 -11.39 21.09 -0.81
CA ASN A 85 -12.67 21.49 -1.41
C ASN A 85 -13.18 20.58 -2.56
N THR A 86 -12.40 19.59 -2.99
CA THR A 86 -12.82 18.61 -3.98
C THR A 86 -13.58 17.44 -3.40
N PHE A 87 -13.74 17.38 -2.05
CA PHE A 87 -14.45 16.33 -1.36
C PHE A 87 -15.87 16.80 -0.97
N GLY A 88 -16.86 16.02 -1.31
CA GLY A 88 -18.25 16.31 -0.98
C GLY A 88 -18.70 17.70 -1.43
N THR A 89 -19.19 18.48 -0.49
CA THR A 89 -19.55 19.90 -0.71
C THR A 89 -18.58 20.79 0.07
N ASN A 90 -17.72 21.52 -0.61
CA ASN A 90 -16.72 22.43 0.01
C ASN A 90 -15.78 21.72 1.00
N GLY A 91 -15.45 20.47 0.75
CA GLY A 91 -14.49 19.71 1.55
C GLY A 91 -15.10 18.82 2.62
N TYR A 92 -16.43 18.74 2.71
CA TYR A 92 -17.08 17.88 3.69
C TYR A 92 -18.40 17.24 3.18
N TYR A 93 -18.79 16.17 3.83
CA TYR A 93 -20.13 15.59 3.79
C TYR A 93 -20.79 15.81 5.15
N LEU A 94 -21.99 16.34 5.16
CA LEU A 94 -22.79 16.59 6.38
C LEU A 94 -24.14 15.91 6.25
N TYR A 95 -24.46 15.03 7.20
CA TYR A 95 -25.76 14.40 7.33
C TYR A 95 -26.50 14.91 8.56
N ASN A 96 -27.61 15.60 8.35
CA ASN A 96 -28.52 16.01 9.39
C ASN A 96 -29.73 15.07 9.41
N SER A 97 -29.90 14.34 10.50
CA SER A 97 -31.06 13.44 10.62
C SER A 97 -32.37 14.21 10.80
N PRO A 98 -33.42 13.80 10.11
CA PRO A 98 -34.75 14.47 10.27
C PRO A 98 -35.37 14.32 11.67
N GLY A 99 -34.90 13.35 12.45
CA GLY A 99 -35.45 13.04 13.78
C GLY A 99 -34.75 13.65 14.97
N GLY A 100 -33.62 14.38 14.75
CA GLY A 100 -32.85 14.95 15.85
C GLY A 100 -31.34 14.86 15.61
N SER A 101 -30.57 14.77 16.68
CA SER A 101 -29.10 14.72 16.60
C SER A 101 -28.57 13.41 16.03
N SER A 102 -27.45 13.49 15.36
CA SER A 102 -26.68 12.40 14.79
C SER A 102 -25.21 12.52 15.20
N PHE A 103 -24.55 11.40 15.41
CA PHE A 103 -23.19 11.32 15.93
C PHE A 103 -22.39 10.31 15.11
N ALA A 104 -21.27 10.71 14.53
CA ALA A 104 -20.26 9.78 13.96
C ALA A 104 -19.20 9.49 15.03
N TYR A 105 -18.82 8.23 15.14
CA TYR A 105 -17.84 7.78 16.13
C TYR A 105 -16.63 7.10 15.52
N ASP A 106 -16.79 6.42 14.39
CA ASP A 106 -15.71 5.63 13.80
C ASP A 106 -15.74 5.73 12.27
N LEU A 107 -14.59 5.65 11.65
CA LEU A 107 -14.36 5.84 10.23
C LEU A 107 -13.39 4.79 9.69
N GLU A 108 -13.81 4.05 8.68
CA GLU A 108 -12.96 3.00 8.09
C GLU A 108 -12.73 3.28 6.60
N LEU A 109 -11.46 3.23 6.18
CA LEU A 109 -11.05 3.38 4.79
C LEU A 109 -11.03 2.02 4.09
N LEU A 110 -11.87 1.85 3.07
CA LEU A 110 -11.89 0.64 2.26
C LEU A 110 -10.76 0.62 1.22
N PRO A 111 -10.31 -0.57 0.79
CA PRO A 111 -9.22 -0.70 -0.20
C PRO A 111 -9.49 -0.01 -1.55
N ASN A 112 -10.75 0.20 -1.90
CA ASN A 112 -11.17 0.91 -3.12
C ASN A 112 -11.27 2.44 -2.95
N GLY A 113 -10.89 2.96 -1.78
CA GLY A 113 -10.92 4.38 -1.45
C GLY A 113 -12.29 4.90 -0.98
N GLN A 114 -13.31 4.05 -0.88
CA GLN A 114 -14.56 4.41 -0.23
C GLN A 114 -14.40 4.46 1.29
N LEU A 115 -15.32 5.14 1.97
CA LEU A 115 -15.29 5.34 3.42
C LEU A 115 -16.56 4.78 4.04
N LEU A 116 -16.42 4.01 5.11
CA LEU A 116 -17.52 3.64 5.99
C LEU A 116 -17.51 4.56 7.22
N VAL A 117 -18.64 5.05 7.63
CA VAL A 117 -18.79 5.92 8.81
C VAL A 117 -19.89 5.37 9.69
N ALA A 118 -19.55 5.02 10.92
CA ALA A 118 -20.50 4.49 11.89
C ALA A 118 -20.83 5.48 13.00
N GLY A 119 -21.99 5.29 13.57
CA GLY A 119 -22.44 6.11 14.68
C GLY A 119 -23.89 5.88 15.06
N ALA A 120 -24.60 6.96 15.37
CA ALA A 120 -25.99 6.91 15.79
C ALA A 120 -26.81 8.05 15.16
N THR A 121 -28.03 7.74 14.73
CA THR A 121 -28.96 8.76 14.22
C THR A 121 -30.37 8.55 14.76
N SER A 122 -31.08 9.64 15.04
CA SER A 122 -32.48 9.65 15.38
C SER A 122 -33.32 9.92 14.11
N ILE A 123 -33.88 8.87 13.48
CA ILE A 123 -34.63 9.00 12.22
C ILE A 123 -36.00 9.64 12.46
N THR A 124 -36.56 9.41 13.63
CA THR A 124 -37.81 10.05 14.12
C THR A 124 -37.50 10.69 15.46
N ALA A 125 -38.39 11.46 16.06
CA ALA A 125 -38.21 12.00 17.42
C ALA A 125 -38.03 10.90 18.50
N ALA A 126 -37.80 9.66 18.10
CA ALA A 126 -37.45 8.51 18.90
C ALA A 126 -35.93 8.43 19.12
N ASN A 127 -35.52 7.37 19.80
CA ASN A 127 -34.14 7.14 20.22
C ASN A 127 -33.17 6.94 19.02
N PRO A 128 -31.88 7.27 19.19
CA PRO A 128 -30.85 6.96 18.22
C PRO A 128 -30.75 5.46 17.93
N ARG A 129 -30.36 5.10 16.70
CA ARG A 129 -30.15 3.72 16.22
C ARG A 129 -28.72 3.56 15.74
N PHE A 130 -28.24 2.32 15.76
CA PHE A 130 -27.01 2.00 15.02
C PHE A 130 -27.18 2.46 13.59
N THR A 131 -26.26 3.29 13.16
CA THR A 131 -26.25 3.86 11.81
C THR A 131 -24.88 3.76 11.22
N MET A 132 -24.82 3.36 9.96
CA MET A 132 -23.62 3.44 9.15
C MET A 132 -24.00 3.92 7.75
N PHE A 133 -23.15 4.71 7.14
CA PHE A 133 -23.28 5.09 5.73
C PHE A 133 -21.94 4.91 5.01
N LYS A 134 -22.00 4.85 3.69
CA LYS A 134 -20.83 4.70 2.84
C LYS A 134 -20.66 5.88 1.90
N LEU A 135 -19.46 6.46 1.89
CA LEU A 135 -19.10 7.52 0.95
C LEU A 135 -18.18 6.99 -0.14
N ASN A 136 -18.34 7.53 -1.32
CA ASN A 136 -17.35 7.39 -2.40
C ASN A 136 -16.09 8.16 -2.06
N SER A 137 -15.00 7.89 -2.75
CA SER A 137 -13.70 8.53 -2.54
C SER A 137 -13.72 10.06 -2.77
N ASP A 138 -14.72 10.57 -3.48
CA ASP A 138 -14.95 12.00 -3.69
C ASP A 138 -15.81 12.66 -2.60
N GLY A 139 -16.29 11.89 -1.61
CA GLY A 139 -17.14 12.37 -0.52
C GLY A 139 -18.63 12.40 -0.82
N THR A 140 -19.06 11.90 -1.98
CA THR A 140 -20.49 11.73 -2.28
C THR A 140 -21.02 10.47 -1.61
N LEU A 141 -22.31 10.48 -1.21
CA LEU A 141 -22.95 9.32 -0.62
C LEU A 141 -23.12 8.18 -1.65
N ASP A 142 -22.68 6.98 -1.33
CA ASP A 142 -22.94 5.79 -2.13
C ASP A 142 -24.39 5.34 -1.95
N GLN A 143 -25.27 5.79 -2.83
CA GLN A 143 -26.72 5.50 -2.79
C GLN A 143 -27.05 4.01 -2.92
N THR A 144 -26.10 3.17 -3.34
CA THR A 144 -26.32 1.73 -3.52
C THR A 144 -26.10 0.95 -2.22
N PHE A 145 -25.53 1.58 -1.20
CA PHE A 145 -25.27 0.96 0.09
C PHE A 145 -26.55 0.97 0.94
N GLY A 146 -26.94 -0.16 1.48
CA GLY A 146 -28.08 -0.33 2.37
C GLY A 146 -29.38 0.19 1.77
N VAL A 147 -30.02 1.11 2.45
CA VAL A 147 -31.22 1.81 1.97
C VAL A 147 -30.87 3.28 1.76
N ASN A 148 -30.81 3.72 0.50
CA ASN A 148 -30.48 5.10 0.13
C ASN A 148 -29.14 5.58 0.71
N GLY A 149 -28.13 4.72 0.72
CA GLY A 149 -26.77 5.02 1.21
C GLY A 149 -26.54 4.72 2.69
N PHE A 150 -27.56 4.22 3.41
CA PHE A 150 -27.50 3.99 4.85
C PHE A 150 -27.83 2.55 5.24
N PHE A 151 -27.11 2.07 6.24
CA PHE A 151 -27.50 0.93 7.05
C PHE A 151 -27.99 1.45 8.40
N HIS A 152 -29.19 1.02 8.80
CA HIS A 152 -29.76 1.31 10.10
C HIS A 152 -30.18 0.01 10.77
N ASN A 153 -29.84 -0.17 12.03
CA ASN A 153 -30.34 -1.28 12.83
C ASN A 153 -30.82 -0.78 14.19
N ASP A 154 -32.10 -1.02 14.47
CA ASP A 154 -32.77 -0.74 15.74
C ASP A 154 -32.71 -2.03 16.57
N ILE A 155 -31.75 -2.11 17.48
CA ILE A 155 -31.50 -3.30 18.29
C ILE A 155 -32.52 -3.39 19.45
N GLY A 156 -33.02 -2.25 19.87
CA GLY A 156 -33.95 -2.15 20.96
C GLY A 156 -34.93 -0.97 20.82
N SER A 157 -35.74 -0.70 21.80
CA SER A 157 -36.60 0.49 21.83
C SER A 157 -35.94 1.69 22.49
N GLY A 158 -34.66 1.58 22.81
CA GLY A 158 -33.88 2.58 23.51
C GLY A 158 -32.86 3.26 22.61
N GLU A 159 -31.83 3.83 23.23
CA GLU A 159 -30.75 4.49 22.56
C GLU A 159 -29.68 3.46 22.14
N ASP A 160 -29.34 3.43 20.86
CA ASP A 160 -28.34 2.55 20.28
C ASP A 160 -27.23 3.39 19.63
N TYR A 161 -25.98 3.12 19.98
CA TYR A 161 -24.80 3.84 19.49
C TYR A 161 -23.76 2.86 18.96
N ALA A 162 -23.49 2.87 17.65
CA ALA A 162 -22.34 2.16 17.07
C ALA A 162 -21.05 2.97 17.31
N ARG A 163 -20.09 2.35 17.97
CA ARG A 163 -18.83 2.97 18.40
C ARG A 163 -17.64 2.56 17.57
N LYS A 164 -17.64 1.32 17.04
CA LYS A 164 -16.53 0.76 16.28
C LYS A 164 -17.01 -0.03 15.07
N ILE A 165 -16.31 0.11 13.96
CA ILE A 165 -16.44 -0.70 12.75
C ILE A 165 -15.35 -1.76 12.77
N LEU A 166 -15.69 -3.00 12.46
CA LEU A 166 -14.72 -4.05 12.14
C LEU A 166 -15.07 -4.65 10.78
N ILE A 167 -14.05 -4.95 10.00
CA ILE A 167 -14.22 -5.68 8.73
C ILE A 167 -13.65 -7.08 8.91
N GLN A 168 -14.51 -8.08 8.74
CA GLN A 168 -14.16 -9.48 8.90
C GLN A 168 -14.79 -10.33 7.79
N ASN A 169 -13.98 -11.13 7.08
CA ASN A 169 -14.47 -12.05 6.05
C ASN A 169 -15.39 -11.36 5.01
N ASN A 170 -15.04 -10.17 4.57
CA ASN A 170 -15.83 -9.35 3.64
C ASN A 170 -17.24 -9.00 4.17
N LYS A 171 -17.36 -8.84 5.47
CA LYS A 171 -18.55 -8.36 6.17
C LYS A 171 -18.17 -7.24 7.14
N ILE A 172 -19.15 -6.43 7.49
CA ILE A 172 -18.99 -5.30 8.40
C ILE A 172 -19.68 -5.63 9.71
N ILE A 173 -18.97 -5.44 10.81
CA ILE A 173 -19.49 -5.60 12.17
C ILE A 173 -19.48 -4.24 12.84
N LEU A 174 -20.60 -3.81 13.36
CA LEU A 174 -20.72 -2.64 14.21
C LEU A 174 -20.77 -3.10 15.67
N VAL A 175 -19.95 -2.47 16.49
CA VAL A 175 -19.86 -2.74 17.93
C VAL A 175 -20.26 -1.47 18.69
N GLY A 176 -20.97 -1.62 19.81
CA GLY A 176 -21.33 -0.46 20.60
C GLY A 176 -22.31 -0.78 21.74
N VAL A 177 -23.27 0.08 21.94
CA VAL A 177 -24.18 0.10 23.09
C VAL A 177 -25.62 0.10 22.63
N SER A 178 -26.46 -0.70 23.28
CA SER A 178 -27.90 -0.71 23.08
C SER A 178 -28.66 -0.69 24.38
N LYS A 179 -29.78 0.00 24.40
CA LYS A 179 -30.75 0.01 25.50
C LYS A 179 -31.97 -0.79 25.12
N VAL A 180 -31.96 -2.07 25.41
CA VAL A 180 -32.96 -3.06 25.01
C VAL A 180 -34.28 -2.91 25.81
N PRO A 181 -35.47 -3.15 25.22
CA PRO A 181 -36.75 -3.12 25.92
C PRO A 181 -36.78 -3.99 27.19
N GLY A 182 -37.37 -3.47 28.25
CA GLY A 182 -37.48 -4.18 29.53
C GLY A 182 -36.26 -4.08 30.42
N PHE A 183 -35.17 -3.44 29.96
CA PHE A 183 -34.01 -3.14 30.76
C PHE A 183 -33.82 -1.63 30.93
N THR A 184 -33.44 -1.22 32.13
CA THR A 184 -33.16 0.18 32.48
C THR A 184 -31.68 0.52 32.24
N THR A 185 -30.85 -0.49 31.92
CA THR A 185 -29.37 -0.40 31.80
C THR A 185 -28.95 -0.59 30.35
N ASN A 186 -27.86 0.07 29.99
CA ASN A 186 -27.18 -0.11 28.71
C ASN A 186 -26.56 -1.50 28.59
N ARG A 187 -26.53 -2.04 27.38
CA ARG A 187 -26.00 -3.36 27.03
C ARG A 187 -24.96 -3.23 25.92
N LEU A 188 -23.92 -4.03 26.01
CA LEU A 188 -23.01 -4.23 24.89
C LEU A 188 -23.75 -4.94 23.76
N ALA A 189 -23.64 -4.41 22.55
CA ALA A 189 -24.33 -4.94 21.37
C ALA A 189 -23.43 -4.92 20.13
N LEU A 190 -23.63 -5.91 19.27
CA LEU A 190 -23.01 -6.01 17.95
C LEU A 190 -24.08 -6.28 16.90
N THR A 191 -23.85 -5.81 15.69
CA THR A 191 -24.63 -6.20 14.50
C THR A 191 -23.70 -6.42 13.31
N GLN A 192 -24.07 -7.32 12.40
CA GLN A 192 -23.27 -7.60 11.21
C GLN A 192 -24.11 -7.38 9.95
N CYS A 193 -23.49 -6.78 8.94
CA CYS A 193 -24.04 -6.69 7.58
C CYS A 193 -22.98 -7.08 6.54
N ASP A 194 -23.42 -7.27 5.30
CA ASP A 194 -22.49 -7.43 4.18
C ASP A 194 -21.90 -6.07 3.74
N MET A 195 -20.98 -6.10 2.77
CA MET A 195 -20.35 -4.90 2.21
C MET A 195 -21.31 -3.99 1.42
N ASN A 196 -22.53 -4.45 1.16
CA ASN A 196 -23.62 -3.68 0.55
C ASN A 196 -24.58 -3.11 1.58
N GLY A 197 -24.36 -3.32 2.88
CA GLY A 197 -25.21 -2.83 3.95
C GLY A 197 -26.51 -3.66 4.13
N GLN A 198 -26.51 -4.94 3.76
CA GLN A 198 -27.63 -5.85 4.04
C GLN A 198 -27.34 -6.63 5.32
N LEU A 199 -28.31 -6.61 6.26
CA LEU A 199 -28.18 -7.28 7.55
C LEU A 199 -27.91 -8.78 7.37
N ASP A 200 -26.84 -9.28 8.00
CA ASP A 200 -26.54 -10.71 8.02
C ASP A 200 -27.27 -11.41 9.16
N VAL A 201 -28.42 -11.94 8.89
CA VAL A 201 -29.28 -12.62 9.87
C VAL A 201 -28.66 -13.89 10.48
N SER A 202 -27.54 -14.39 9.92
CA SER A 202 -26.82 -15.53 10.44
C SER A 202 -25.90 -15.20 11.62
N PHE A 203 -25.60 -13.91 11.83
CA PHE A 203 -24.76 -13.46 12.93
C PHE A 203 -25.57 -13.35 14.23
N GLY A 204 -25.07 -13.93 15.30
CA GLY A 204 -25.71 -13.89 16.62
C GLY A 204 -27.15 -14.42 16.59
N THR A 205 -28.11 -13.58 16.91
CA THR A 205 -29.54 -13.88 16.83
C THR A 205 -30.20 -12.86 15.89
N GLY A 206 -30.54 -13.29 14.68
CA GLY A 206 -31.19 -12.43 13.68
C GLY A 206 -30.33 -11.24 13.23
N GLY A 207 -29.02 -11.41 13.14
CA GLY A 207 -28.06 -10.39 12.71
C GLY A 207 -27.45 -9.57 13.84
N THR A 208 -27.76 -9.90 15.09
CA THR A 208 -27.37 -9.08 16.25
C THR A 208 -26.97 -9.95 17.43
N THR A 209 -26.02 -9.48 18.21
CA THR A 209 -25.65 -10.03 19.52
C THR A 209 -25.85 -8.97 20.58
N VAL A 210 -26.62 -9.28 21.60
CA VAL A 210 -26.77 -8.41 22.78
C VAL A 210 -26.36 -9.20 24.02
N PHE A 211 -25.42 -8.68 24.77
CA PHE A 211 -24.94 -9.34 25.96
C PHE A 211 -25.91 -9.21 27.13
N GLN A 212 -26.15 -10.32 27.79
CA GLN A 212 -26.94 -10.36 29.01
C GLN A 212 -25.99 -10.27 30.19
N ASN A 213 -26.01 -9.12 30.86
CA ASN A 213 -25.19 -8.96 32.06
C ASN A 213 -25.95 -9.51 33.29
N ALA A 214 -25.38 -10.51 33.96
CA ALA A 214 -25.97 -11.10 35.16
C ALA A 214 -26.08 -10.14 36.36
N THR A 215 -25.33 -9.03 36.38
CA THR A 215 -25.25 -8.08 37.51
C THR A 215 -26.20 -6.90 37.41
N GLY A 216 -26.97 -6.77 36.30
CA GLY A 216 -27.81 -5.59 36.04
C GLY A 216 -27.02 -4.30 35.79
N ALA A 217 -25.71 -4.37 35.57
CA ALA A 217 -24.84 -3.24 35.29
C ALA A 217 -25.15 -2.59 33.94
N SER A 218 -24.90 -1.30 33.82
CA SER A 218 -24.80 -0.64 32.49
C SER A 218 -23.45 -0.93 31.88
N CYS A 219 -23.42 -1.61 30.75
CA CYS A 219 -22.18 -1.97 30.02
C CYS A 219 -22.09 -1.15 28.74
N PHE A 220 -20.90 -0.57 28.53
CA PHE A 220 -20.61 0.29 27.37
C PHE A 220 -19.48 -0.36 26.58
N GLY A 221 -19.74 -0.81 25.34
CA GLY A 221 -18.72 -1.19 24.38
C GLY A 221 -18.15 0.07 23.73
N GLN A 222 -16.87 0.28 23.89
CA GLN A 222 -16.20 1.48 23.38
C GLN A 222 -15.44 1.18 22.08
N SER A 223 -14.65 0.11 22.07
CA SER A 223 -13.89 -0.33 20.91
C SER A 223 -13.82 -1.85 20.84
N ALA A 224 -13.33 -2.38 19.70
CA ALA A 224 -13.21 -3.79 19.49
C ALA A 224 -12.08 -4.13 18.49
N VAL A 225 -11.53 -5.34 18.60
CA VAL A 225 -10.49 -5.85 17.71
C VAL A 225 -10.73 -7.32 17.36
N ILE A 226 -10.23 -7.75 16.20
CA ILE A 226 -10.29 -9.14 15.74
C ILE A 226 -8.98 -9.85 16.13
N GLY A 227 -9.09 -10.95 16.88
CA GLY A 227 -7.96 -11.80 17.24
C GLY A 227 -7.63 -12.87 16.18
N ASN A 228 -6.56 -13.64 16.43
CA ASN A 228 -6.03 -14.63 15.48
C ASN A 228 -7.04 -15.68 14.99
N ASN A 229 -7.98 -16.09 15.83
CA ASN A 229 -8.99 -17.10 15.49
C ASN A 229 -10.26 -16.48 14.92
N GLN A 230 -10.18 -15.26 14.44
CA GLN A 230 -11.34 -14.47 14.02
C GLN A 230 -12.34 -14.23 15.17
N ASP A 231 -11.91 -14.40 16.43
CA ASP A 231 -12.68 -14.00 17.59
C ASP A 231 -12.67 -12.48 17.72
N ILE A 232 -13.79 -11.92 18.14
CA ILE A 232 -13.95 -10.48 18.35
C ILE A 232 -13.80 -10.22 19.85
N PHE A 233 -12.89 -9.34 20.19
CA PHE A 233 -12.68 -8.84 21.55
C PHE A 233 -13.17 -7.41 21.63
N ILE A 234 -13.93 -7.10 22.68
CA ILE A 234 -14.56 -5.79 22.88
C ILE A 234 -14.14 -5.27 24.25
N CYS A 235 -13.60 -4.05 24.28
CA CYS A 235 -13.31 -3.36 25.52
C CYS A 235 -14.36 -2.28 25.83
N GLY A 236 -14.34 -1.84 27.08
CA GLY A 236 -15.17 -0.76 27.52
C GLY A 236 -15.25 -0.65 29.03
N ASP A 237 -16.40 -0.20 29.51
CA ASP A 237 -16.65 -0.05 30.95
C ASP A 237 -18.03 -0.56 31.36
N ALA A 238 -18.10 -1.01 32.61
CA ALA A 238 -19.33 -1.39 33.27
C ALA A 238 -19.59 -0.44 34.46
N TYR A 239 -20.77 0.18 34.48
CA TYR A 239 -21.17 1.08 35.55
C TYR A 239 -22.05 0.32 36.55
N ILE A 240 -21.52 0.12 37.77
CA ILE A 240 -22.14 -0.67 38.85
C ILE A 240 -22.04 0.11 40.12
N ASN A 241 -23.15 0.37 40.80
CA ASN A 241 -23.21 1.05 42.11
C ASN A 241 -22.41 2.37 42.13
N ASN A 242 -22.54 3.19 41.11
CA ASN A 242 -21.87 4.48 40.90
C ASN A 242 -20.34 4.38 40.73
N VAL A 243 -19.82 3.21 40.35
CA VAL A 243 -18.39 2.99 40.04
C VAL A 243 -18.25 2.43 38.63
N TYR A 244 -17.23 2.91 37.93
CA TYR A 244 -16.83 2.35 36.61
C TYR A 244 -15.81 1.25 36.83
N TYR A 245 -16.04 0.11 36.22
CA TYR A 245 -15.14 -1.03 36.20
C TYR A 245 -14.76 -1.34 34.74
N PRO A 246 -13.54 -1.79 34.48
CA PRO A 246 -13.15 -2.19 33.13
C PRO A 246 -13.99 -3.39 32.67
N LEU A 247 -14.27 -3.42 31.36
CA LEU A 247 -14.99 -4.50 30.70
C LEU A 247 -14.16 -5.04 29.56
N LEU A 248 -14.10 -6.36 29.45
CA LEU A 248 -13.60 -7.08 28.29
C LEU A 248 -14.59 -8.17 27.91
N ALA A 249 -15.03 -8.21 26.66
CA ALA A 249 -15.94 -9.25 26.17
C ALA A 249 -15.31 -10.01 25.00
N LYS A 250 -15.77 -11.25 24.80
CA LYS A 250 -15.30 -12.13 23.73
C LYS A 250 -16.47 -12.82 23.03
N VAL A 251 -16.52 -12.70 21.70
CA VAL A 251 -17.47 -13.40 20.83
C VAL A 251 -16.75 -14.09 19.69
N SER A 252 -17.35 -15.15 19.14
CA SER A 252 -16.87 -15.80 17.93
C SER A 252 -17.11 -14.93 16.69
N SER A 253 -16.49 -15.31 15.57
CA SER A 253 -16.73 -14.69 14.27
C SER A 253 -18.20 -14.71 13.80
N THR A 254 -19.02 -15.57 14.41
CA THR A 254 -20.47 -15.67 14.14
C THR A 254 -21.32 -14.93 15.16
N GLY A 255 -20.72 -14.14 16.03
CA GLY A 255 -21.42 -13.33 17.04
C GLY A 255 -21.87 -14.09 18.27
N ILE A 256 -21.40 -15.31 18.50
CA ILE A 256 -21.78 -16.09 19.69
C ILE A 256 -20.83 -15.79 20.85
N PRO A 257 -21.33 -15.31 22.01
CA PRO A 257 -20.49 -15.09 23.18
C PRO A 257 -19.83 -16.39 23.69
N TYR A 258 -18.56 -16.32 24.06
CA TYR A 258 -17.84 -17.43 24.69
C TYR A 258 -18.24 -17.54 26.16
N THR A 259 -19.11 -18.48 26.50
CA THR A 259 -19.64 -18.66 27.88
C THR A 259 -18.55 -18.98 28.91
N SER A 260 -17.41 -19.52 28.45
CA SER A 260 -16.22 -19.79 29.28
C SER A 260 -15.35 -18.55 29.56
N PHE A 261 -15.60 -17.43 28.86
CA PHE A 261 -14.86 -16.20 29.04
C PHE A 261 -15.60 -15.30 30.04
N GLY A 262 -15.03 -15.14 31.23
CA GLY A 262 -15.67 -14.39 32.32
C GLY A 262 -17.06 -14.96 32.69
N SER A 263 -18.07 -14.13 32.67
CA SER A 263 -19.48 -14.52 32.89
C SER A 263 -20.25 -14.31 31.57
N ASN A 264 -20.64 -15.42 30.92
CA ASN A 264 -21.38 -15.39 29.64
C ASN A 264 -20.70 -14.54 28.55
N GLY A 265 -19.38 -14.64 28.43
CA GLY A 265 -18.61 -13.91 27.40
C GLY A 265 -18.15 -12.53 27.85
N VAL A 266 -18.38 -12.13 29.11
CA VAL A 266 -18.00 -10.81 29.64
C VAL A 266 -17.16 -10.96 30.91
N LEU A 267 -16.02 -10.34 30.94
CA LEU A 267 -15.14 -10.21 32.10
C LEU A 267 -15.21 -8.78 32.64
N ILE A 268 -15.59 -8.63 33.92
CA ILE A 268 -15.61 -7.35 34.65
C ILE A 268 -14.78 -7.51 35.93
N PRO A 269 -13.51 -7.09 35.91
CA PRO A 269 -12.66 -7.15 37.11
C PRO A 269 -13.04 -6.08 38.16
N MET A 270 -13.88 -6.42 39.12
CA MET A 270 -14.40 -5.47 40.13
C MET A 270 -13.39 -5.06 41.22
N ASN A 271 -12.18 -5.60 41.14
CA ASN A 271 -11.08 -5.25 42.07
C ASN A 271 -10.22 -4.08 41.58
N PHE A 272 -10.59 -3.48 40.45
CA PHE A 272 -9.84 -2.40 39.81
C PHE A 272 -10.79 -1.40 39.17
N ASN A 273 -10.72 -0.14 39.56
CA ASN A 273 -11.58 0.92 39.03
C ASN A 273 -10.92 1.57 37.82
N ALA A 274 -11.44 1.33 36.62
CA ALA A 274 -10.90 1.87 35.39
C ALA A 274 -11.96 1.94 34.29
N ARG A 275 -11.65 2.66 33.23
CA ARG A 275 -12.40 2.68 31.98
C ARG A 275 -11.44 2.42 30.83
N PHE A 276 -11.85 1.60 29.87
CA PHE A 276 -11.14 1.42 28.61
C PHE A 276 -11.92 2.03 27.47
N PHE A 277 -11.22 2.75 26.61
CA PHE A 277 -11.82 3.41 25.46
C PHE A 277 -11.39 2.76 24.14
N ASP A 278 -10.21 2.13 24.13
CA ASP A 278 -9.71 1.45 22.96
C ASP A 278 -8.97 0.14 23.28
N ILE A 279 -8.89 -0.75 22.26
CA ILE A 279 -8.27 -2.08 22.34
C ILE A 279 -7.59 -2.45 21.04
N GLU A 280 -6.36 -2.90 21.15
CA GLU A 280 -5.56 -3.41 20.05
C GLU A 280 -5.06 -4.84 20.31
N TYR A 281 -4.76 -5.57 19.25
CA TYR A 281 -4.21 -6.91 19.30
C TYR A 281 -2.85 -6.98 18.60
N ASP A 282 -1.78 -7.27 19.35
CA ASP A 282 -0.41 -7.34 18.82
C ASP A 282 -0.01 -8.68 18.19
N GLY A 283 -0.97 -9.59 17.98
CA GLY A 283 -0.72 -10.96 17.53
C GLY A 283 -0.52 -11.97 18.68
N THR A 284 -0.31 -11.50 19.91
CA THR A 284 -0.06 -12.34 21.10
C THR A 284 -0.96 -12.01 22.27
N LYS A 285 -1.26 -10.75 22.49
CA LYS A 285 -2.03 -10.23 23.62
C LYS A 285 -2.93 -9.06 23.18
N LEU A 286 -3.96 -8.84 23.95
CA LEU A 286 -4.82 -7.66 23.87
C LEU A 286 -4.19 -6.55 24.70
N ILE A 287 -4.15 -5.34 24.15
CA ILE A 287 -3.68 -4.15 24.86
C ILE A 287 -4.81 -3.14 24.84
N MET A 288 -5.21 -2.66 26.01
CA MET A 288 -6.31 -1.71 26.17
C MET A 288 -5.78 -0.40 26.71
N ALA A 289 -6.32 0.70 26.19
CA ALA A 289 -6.02 2.05 26.60
C ALA A 289 -7.22 2.72 27.28
N GLY A 290 -6.94 3.56 28.27
CA GLY A 290 -7.99 4.27 28.96
C GLY A 290 -7.48 5.07 30.16
N GLN A 291 -8.28 5.05 31.23
CA GLN A 291 -7.97 5.75 32.48
C GLN A 291 -8.12 4.85 33.70
N ASN A 292 -7.24 5.04 34.66
CA ASN A 292 -7.36 4.53 36.00
C ASN A 292 -8.16 5.53 36.86
N ASN A 293 -9.18 5.06 37.59
CA ASN A 293 -10.07 5.92 38.40
C ASN A 293 -9.75 5.86 39.89
N VAL A 294 -8.52 5.50 40.26
CA VAL A 294 -8.07 5.45 41.68
C VAL A 294 -7.36 6.76 42.01
N GLY A 295 -8.08 7.74 42.53
CA GLY A 295 -7.55 9.09 42.82
C GLY A 295 -7.88 10.07 41.68
N PRO A 296 -7.00 11.03 41.36
CA PRO A 296 -7.04 11.72 40.06
C PRO A 296 -6.91 10.69 38.96
N TRP A 297 -7.52 10.95 37.82
CA TRP A 297 -7.46 10.01 36.71
C TRP A 297 -6.07 9.97 36.12
N ASP A 298 -5.50 8.76 36.02
CA ASP A 298 -4.17 8.52 35.46
C ASP A 298 -4.31 7.77 34.12
N PHE A 299 -3.37 7.96 33.22
CA PHE A 299 -3.27 7.15 32.00
C PHE A 299 -3.09 5.68 32.33
N LEU A 300 -3.83 4.84 31.60
CA LEU A 300 -3.77 3.39 31.77
C LEU A 300 -3.58 2.69 30.44
N LEU A 301 -2.54 1.87 30.34
CA LEU A 301 -2.47 0.76 29.41
C LEU A 301 -2.50 -0.56 30.18
N GLN A 302 -3.25 -1.54 29.72
CA GLN A 302 -3.32 -2.85 30.34
C GLN A 302 -3.28 -3.96 29.32
N ALA A 303 -2.46 -4.99 29.53
CA ALA A 303 -2.37 -6.13 28.65
C ALA A 303 -3.05 -7.37 29.22
N ARG A 304 -3.84 -8.06 28.37
CA ARG A 304 -4.57 -9.29 28.72
C ARG A 304 -4.40 -10.36 27.65
N ASN A 305 -4.42 -11.62 28.08
CA ASN A 305 -4.39 -12.73 27.16
C ASN A 305 -5.76 -12.97 26.49
N THR A 306 -5.75 -13.62 25.34
CA THR A 306 -6.95 -13.89 24.53
C THR A 306 -7.75 -15.10 25.01
N THR A 307 -7.21 -15.90 25.94
CA THR A 307 -7.81 -17.18 26.35
C THR A 307 -8.88 -16.97 27.41
N ASP A 308 -8.55 -16.34 28.52
CA ASP A 308 -9.42 -16.12 29.67
C ASP A 308 -9.52 -14.65 30.09
N GLY A 309 -8.81 -13.74 29.39
CA GLY A 309 -8.74 -12.33 29.73
C GLY A 309 -7.86 -12.03 30.95
N GLY A 310 -7.03 -12.98 31.41
CA GLY A 310 -6.08 -12.78 32.49
C GLY A 310 -5.01 -11.75 32.15
N LEU A 311 -4.45 -11.09 33.17
CA LEU A 311 -3.39 -10.09 32.98
C LEU A 311 -2.11 -10.74 32.43
N VAL A 312 -1.48 -10.10 31.46
CA VAL A 312 -0.14 -10.43 30.98
C VAL A 312 0.87 -9.72 31.90
N THR A 313 1.28 -10.38 32.97
CA THR A 313 2.05 -9.79 34.07
C THR A 313 3.44 -9.27 33.67
N THR A 314 3.93 -9.63 32.49
CA THR A 314 5.19 -9.12 31.91
C THR A 314 5.03 -7.76 31.25
N PHE A 315 3.81 -7.27 31.08
CA PHE A 315 3.52 -5.96 30.53
C PHE A 315 3.49 -4.91 31.65
N GLY A 316 4.23 -3.83 31.47
CA GLY A 316 4.32 -2.76 32.45
C GLY A 316 4.70 -3.27 33.87
N THR A 317 3.89 -2.90 34.86
CA THR A 317 3.98 -3.41 36.21
C THR A 317 2.77 -4.30 36.45
N ALA A 318 3.00 -5.61 36.62
CA ALA A 318 1.98 -6.61 36.90
C ALA A 318 0.79 -6.59 35.90
N GLY A 319 1.06 -6.35 34.61
CA GLY A 319 0.08 -6.35 33.52
C GLY A 319 -0.49 -4.98 33.17
N SER A 320 -0.03 -3.91 33.79
CA SER A 320 -0.51 -2.56 33.57
C SER A 320 0.64 -1.55 33.53
N SER A 321 0.47 -0.50 32.71
CA SER A 321 1.27 0.72 32.75
C SER A 321 0.35 1.86 33.17
N ILE A 322 0.60 2.43 34.32
CA ILE A 322 -0.15 3.57 34.85
C ILE A 322 0.82 4.75 34.92
N VAL A 323 0.43 5.87 34.32
CA VAL A 323 1.26 7.07 34.24
C VAL A 323 0.42 8.27 34.64
N ASP A 324 0.86 8.99 35.64
CA ASP A 324 0.33 10.28 36.08
C ASP A 324 1.16 11.40 35.44
N VAL A 325 0.51 12.24 34.61
CA VAL A 325 1.16 13.40 33.97
C VAL A 325 0.66 14.69 34.62
N VAL A 326 -0.65 14.80 34.86
CA VAL A 326 -1.28 15.93 35.56
C VAL A 326 -2.39 15.36 36.50
N GLN A 327 -3.64 15.81 36.41
CA GLN A 327 -4.69 15.36 37.36
C GLN A 327 -5.89 14.69 36.65
N ALA A 328 -6.02 14.87 35.35
CA ALA A 328 -7.14 14.33 34.58
C ALA A 328 -6.63 13.78 33.26
N ASP A 329 -6.09 12.58 33.34
CA ASP A 329 -5.39 11.90 32.28
C ASP A 329 -6.26 10.78 31.70
N THR A 330 -6.51 10.83 30.40
CA THR A 330 -7.35 9.82 29.71
C THR A 330 -6.78 9.53 28.34
N TYR A 331 -6.49 8.25 28.03
CA TYR A 331 -6.30 7.79 26.66
C TYR A 331 -7.64 7.41 26.04
N TYR A 332 -7.88 7.88 24.82
CA TYR A 332 -9.07 7.56 24.03
C TYR A 332 -8.77 6.59 22.91
N GLU A 333 -7.55 6.62 22.34
CA GLU A 333 -7.14 5.75 21.25
C GLU A 333 -5.75 5.18 21.48
N LEU A 334 -5.55 3.95 21.00
CA LEU A 334 -4.31 3.18 21.01
C LEU A 334 -4.01 2.68 19.60
N LEU A 335 -2.75 2.77 19.20
CA LEU A 335 -2.29 2.27 17.92
C LEU A 335 -1.00 1.47 18.11
N ILE A 336 -0.90 0.31 17.45
CA ILE A 336 0.33 -0.46 17.38
C ILE A 336 1.07 -0.08 16.10
N HIS A 337 2.22 0.55 16.28
CA HIS A 337 3.09 0.88 15.15
C HIS A 337 3.75 -0.40 14.58
N PRO A 338 4.08 -0.47 13.27
CA PRO A 338 4.70 -1.65 12.65
C PRO A 338 6.02 -2.13 13.28
N ASP A 339 6.73 -1.27 14.04
CA ASP A 339 7.92 -1.65 14.80
C ASP A 339 7.59 -2.32 16.15
N GLY A 340 6.31 -2.50 16.47
CA GLY A 340 5.80 -3.09 17.69
C GLY A 340 5.70 -2.12 18.88
N SER A 341 6.04 -0.85 18.72
CA SER A 341 5.80 0.16 19.76
C SER A 341 4.31 0.56 19.81
N LEU A 342 3.90 1.09 20.94
CA LEU A 342 2.54 1.51 21.19
C LEU A 342 2.48 3.04 21.21
N LEU A 343 1.49 3.60 20.52
CA LEU A 343 1.12 5.00 20.61
C LEU A 343 -0.24 5.11 21.27
N ALA A 344 -0.41 6.01 22.22
CA ALA A 344 -1.69 6.29 22.83
C ALA A 344 -1.95 7.80 22.80
N CYS A 345 -3.15 8.21 22.41
CA CYS A 345 -3.54 9.62 22.39
C CYS A 345 -4.78 9.86 23.27
N GLY A 346 -4.93 11.11 23.67
CA GLY A 346 -6.06 11.50 24.50
C GLY A 346 -5.95 12.92 25.03
N THR A 347 -6.26 13.07 26.30
CA THR A 347 -6.26 14.37 26.97
C THR A 347 -5.53 14.31 28.31
N THR A 348 -4.85 15.39 28.67
CA THR A 348 -4.24 15.60 29.99
C THR A 348 -4.57 17.00 30.49
N GLY A 349 -4.73 17.19 31.78
CA GLY A 349 -5.01 18.51 32.31
C GLY A 349 -5.40 18.53 33.78
N THR A 350 -5.86 19.67 34.30
CA THR A 350 -6.29 19.81 35.67
C THR A 350 -7.71 19.29 35.86
N ALA A 351 -8.00 18.60 36.99
CA ALA A 351 -9.35 18.16 37.27
C ALA A 351 -10.26 19.31 37.73
N GLY A 352 -11.48 19.36 37.19
CA GLY A 352 -12.51 20.30 37.57
C GLY A 352 -13.36 20.84 36.43
N ILE A 353 -14.51 21.42 36.74
CA ILE A 353 -15.38 22.04 35.73
C ILE A 353 -14.69 23.32 35.23
N GLY A 354 -14.40 23.40 33.93
CA GLY A 354 -13.73 24.52 33.28
C GLY A 354 -12.19 24.50 33.39
N ALA A 355 -11.60 23.39 33.84
CA ALA A 355 -10.15 23.19 33.87
C ALA A 355 -9.60 22.99 32.45
N ALA A 356 -8.44 23.60 32.14
CA ALA A 356 -7.80 23.41 30.83
C ALA A 356 -7.33 21.95 30.66
N ARG A 357 -7.57 21.41 29.49
CA ARG A 357 -7.06 20.11 29.05
C ARG A 357 -6.44 20.25 27.69
N ASP A 358 -5.39 19.51 27.42
CA ASP A 358 -4.62 19.59 26.19
C ASP A 358 -4.52 18.22 25.51
N PHE A 359 -4.35 18.20 24.19
CA PHE A 359 -4.00 16.98 23.46
C PHE A 359 -2.73 16.38 24.05
N ILE A 360 -2.71 15.07 24.18
CA ILE A 360 -1.50 14.33 24.48
C ILE A 360 -1.32 13.17 23.53
N ILE A 361 -0.08 12.90 23.15
CA ILE A 361 0.36 11.65 22.55
C ILE A 361 1.53 11.10 23.35
N SER A 362 1.51 9.79 23.59
CA SER A 362 2.53 9.08 24.35
C SER A 362 3.02 7.86 23.61
N LYS A 363 4.30 7.54 23.77
CA LYS A 363 4.91 6.37 23.12
C LYS A 363 5.43 5.38 24.16
N TYR A 364 5.14 4.10 23.93
CA TYR A 364 5.60 2.98 24.75
C TYR A 364 6.25 1.92 23.87
N ASN A 365 7.11 1.10 24.45
CA ASN A 365 7.53 -0.13 23.81
C ASN A 365 6.42 -1.21 23.88
N SER A 366 6.58 -2.33 23.19
CA SER A 366 5.63 -3.45 23.15
C SER A 366 5.31 -4.09 24.52
N ASN A 367 6.12 -3.81 25.54
CA ASN A 367 5.92 -4.27 26.92
C ASN A 367 5.28 -3.20 27.82
N GLY A 368 4.76 -2.12 27.27
CA GLY A 368 4.09 -1.06 28.03
C GLY A 368 5.02 -0.18 28.87
N ILE A 369 6.32 -0.13 28.54
CA ILE A 369 7.27 0.78 29.17
C ILE A 369 7.35 2.05 28.35
N ILE A 370 7.20 3.20 28.99
CA ILE A 370 7.26 4.52 28.35
C ILE A 370 8.59 4.73 27.61
N ASP A 371 8.54 5.22 26.39
CA ASP A 371 9.72 5.58 25.60
C ASP A 371 10.14 7.03 25.86
N ASN A 372 11.03 7.24 26.79
CA ASN A 372 11.51 8.58 27.20
C ASN A 372 12.23 9.34 26.08
N THR A 373 12.48 8.74 24.92
CA THR A 373 13.08 9.42 23.77
C THR A 373 12.05 10.15 22.91
N PHE A 374 10.76 9.90 23.15
CA PHE A 374 9.66 10.53 22.46
C PHE A 374 9.19 11.76 23.23
N GLY A 375 9.14 12.93 22.58
CA GLY A 375 8.71 14.17 23.20
C GLY A 375 9.50 14.53 24.47
N THR A 376 8.77 14.82 25.52
CA THR A 376 9.33 15.07 26.85
C THR A 376 8.92 13.93 27.79
N ASN A 377 9.86 13.13 28.27
CA ASN A 377 9.60 11.97 29.13
C ASN A 377 8.59 10.96 28.55
N GLY A 378 8.57 10.79 27.24
CA GLY A 378 7.68 9.86 26.54
C GLY A 378 6.34 10.44 26.10
N HIS A 379 6.12 11.74 26.30
CA HIS A 379 4.87 12.42 25.98
C HIS A 379 5.09 13.69 25.18
N THR A 380 4.10 14.06 24.36
CA THR A 380 3.98 15.40 23.80
C THR A 380 2.61 15.95 24.12
N ILE A 381 2.58 17.10 24.80
CA ILE A 381 1.37 17.82 25.14
C ILE A 381 1.25 19.00 24.19
N THR A 382 0.06 19.20 23.61
CA THR A 382 -0.21 20.27 22.63
C THR A 382 -1.47 21.03 23.02
N SER A 383 -1.29 22.28 23.40
CA SER A 383 -2.36 23.23 23.66
C SER A 383 -2.76 23.90 22.34
N ILE A 384 -3.96 23.62 21.86
CA ILE A 384 -4.50 24.17 20.61
C ILE A 384 -5.42 25.35 20.91
N GLY A 385 -6.32 25.19 21.88
CA GLY A 385 -7.26 26.17 22.36
C GLY A 385 -6.86 26.81 23.68
N THR A 386 -7.83 27.45 24.33
CA THR A 386 -7.64 28.10 25.64
C THR A 386 -8.36 27.39 26.76
N ALA A 387 -9.13 26.33 26.45
CA ALA A 387 -9.94 25.60 27.43
C ALA A 387 -9.71 24.08 27.31
N TRP A 388 -10.54 23.36 26.58
CA TRP A 388 -10.47 21.91 26.48
C TRP A 388 -10.03 21.50 25.09
N ASP A 389 -8.98 20.71 25.03
CA ASP A 389 -8.52 20.07 23.81
C ASP A 389 -8.45 18.55 24.08
N ASP A 390 -9.33 17.77 23.45
CA ASP A 390 -9.38 16.33 23.60
C ASP A 390 -9.11 15.64 22.26
N ALA A 391 -8.10 14.77 22.17
CA ALA A 391 -7.80 13.93 21.00
C ALA A 391 -8.53 12.59 21.14
N TYR A 392 -9.39 12.26 20.18
CA TYR A 392 -10.19 11.03 20.19
C TYR A 392 -9.73 10.00 19.18
N GLY A 393 -9.25 10.42 18.00
CA GLY A 393 -8.82 9.55 16.93
C GLY A 393 -7.35 9.74 16.57
N MET A 394 -6.71 8.67 16.10
CA MET A 394 -5.29 8.65 15.72
C MET A 394 -5.05 7.69 14.58
N ASP A 395 -4.20 8.09 13.62
CA ASP A 395 -3.74 7.20 12.56
C ASP A 395 -2.27 7.42 12.22
N LEU A 396 -1.65 6.38 11.67
CA LEU A 396 -0.29 6.47 11.13
C LEU A 396 -0.30 7.34 9.87
N TYR A 397 0.69 8.21 9.78
CA TYR A 397 0.86 9.07 8.63
C TYR A 397 2.19 8.78 7.93
N PRO A 398 2.22 8.72 6.58
CA PRO A 398 3.44 8.45 5.84
C PRO A 398 4.61 9.33 6.22
N GLY A 399 5.84 8.80 6.12
CA GLY A 399 7.05 9.52 6.47
C GLY A 399 7.38 9.51 7.96
N ASN A 400 7.00 8.46 8.67
CA ASN A 400 7.18 8.29 10.12
C ASN A 400 6.50 9.41 10.92
N LYS A 401 5.24 9.62 10.65
CA LYS A 401 4.42 10.61 11.34
C LYS A 401 3.14 9.97 11.86
N VAL A 402 2.45 10.71 12.73
CA VAL A 402 1.17 10.32 13.31
C VAL A 402 0.24 11.53 13.26
N VAL A 403 -1.01 11.32 12.91
CA VAL A 403 -2.06 12.33 12.94
C VAL A 403 -3.05 12.03 14.05
N LEU A 404 -3.46 13.06 14.78
CA LEU A 404 -4.51 13.01 15.79
C LEU A 404 -5.65 13.91 15.37
N ALA A 405 -6.89 13.47 15.66
CA ALA A 405 -8.09 14.28 15.51
C ALA A 405 -8.90 14.33 16.80
N GLY A 406 -9.60 15.42 17.00
CA GLY A 406 -10.43 15.64 18.16
C GLY A 406 -11.12 17.00 18.12
N PHE A 407 -11.20 17.65 19.25
CA PHE A 407 -11.73 19.00 19.28
C PHE A 407 -10.88 19.94 20.14
N SER A 408 -11.02 21.23 19.88
CA SER A 408 -10.45 22.31 20.67
C SER A 408 -11.55 23.29 21.07
N ALA A 409 -11.59 23.64 22.34
CA ALA A 409 -12.56 24.59 22.85
C ALA A 409 -11.89 25.94 23.12
N GLN A 410 -12.51 26.97 22.54
CA GLN A 410 -12.23 28.38 22.86
C GLN A 410 -13.52 29.04 23.36
N THR A 411 -14.19 29.83 22.53
CA THR A 411 -15.56 30.31 22.78
C THR A 411 -16.60 29.30 22.34
N ASN A 412 -16.25 28.44 21.39
CA ASN A 412 -17.02 27.31 20.86
C ASN A 412 -16.06 26.12 20.64
N THR A 413 -16.59 24.91 20.56
CA THR A 413 -15.79 23.77 20.16
C THR A 413 -15.59 23.76 18.64
N GLN A 414 -14.38 23.43 18.20
CA GLN A 414 -14.01 23.28 16.80
C GLN A 414 -13.32 21.93 16.61
N HIS A 415 -13.48 21.30 15.47
CA HIS A 415 -12.66 20.15 15.12
C HIS A 415 -11.18 20.55 15.17
N ALA A 416 -10.34 19.71 15.74
CA ALA A 416 -8.91 19.93 15.85
C ALA A 416 -8.14 18.74 15.29
N VAL A 417 -7.07 19.04 14.56
CA VAL A 417 -6.18 18.01 14.02
C VAL A 417 -4.73 18.45 14.29
N ALA A 418 -3.91 17.51 14.74
CA ALA A 418 -2.49 17.72 14.98
C ALA A 418 -1.66 16.61 14.34
N ARG A 419 -0.47 16.92 13.85
CA ARG A 419 0.43 15.94 13.25
C ARG A 419 1.81 15.99 13.92
N TYR A 420 2.34 14.83 14.24
CA TYR A 420 3.58 14.66 14.99
C TYR A 420 4.58 13.80 14.23
N ALA A 421 5.87 14.06 14.43
CA ALA A 421 6.93 13.17 14.02
C ALA A 421 6.96 11.94 14.94
N TYR A 422 6.86 10.73 14.36
CA TYR A 422 7.05 9.50 15.10
C TYR A 422 8.53 9.18 15.34
N GLY A 423 9.35 9.45 14.35
CA GLY A 423 10.80 9.20 14.35
C GLY A 423 11.50 9.95 13.24
N ALA A 424 12.74 9.59 12.93
CA ALA A 424 13.45 10.15 11.79
C ALA A 424 12.64 9.94 10.51
N ALA A 425 12.46 11.00 9.72
CA ALA A 425 11.70 10.93 8.48
C ALA A 425 12.34 9.90 7.51
N THR A 426 11.55 8.94 7.06
CA THR A 426 11.96 8.07 5.96
C THR A 426 11.87 8.84 4.65
N PRO A 427 12.91 8.77 3.78
CA PRO A 427 12.84 9.44 2.48
C PRO A 427 11.66 8.90 1.66
N VAL A 428 10.76 9.75 1.26
CA VAL A 428 9.66 9.44 0.36
C VAL A 428 9.97 10.07 -1.00
N ALA A 429 10.12 9.26 -2.03
CA ALA A 429 10.38 9.73 -3.37
C ALA A 429 9.06 10.10 -4.08
N GLY A 430 9.04 11.23 -4.77
CA GLY A 430 7.84 11.67 -5.49
C GLY A 430 8.02 13.03 -6.15
N CYS A 431 6.94 13.52 -6.77
CA CYS A 431 6.90 14.88 -7.28
C CYS A 431 6.76 15.88 -6.11
N MET A 432 7.71 16.78 -5.99
CA MET A 432 7.75 17.79 -4.93
C MET A 432 7.26 19.17 -5.37
N ASP A 433 6.85 19.34 -6.62
CA ASP A 433 6.38 20.64 -7.13
C ASP A 433 4.87 20.78 -6.92
N PRO A 434 4.41 21.74 -6.07
CA PRO A 434 2.98 21.96 -5.83
C PRO A 434 2.17 22.39 -7.07
N LEU A 435 2.83 22.81 -8.14
CA LEU A 435 2.17 23.17 -9.39
C LEU A 435 1.87 21.97 -10.29
N SER A 436 2.42 20.81 -9.98
CA SER A 436 2.15 19.59 -10.71
C SER A 436 0.82 18.98 -10.29
N CYS A 437 0.13 18.36 -11.22
CA CYS A 437 -1.14 17.70 -10.92
C CYS A 437 -0.97 16.38 -10.15
N ASN A 438 0.22 15.77 -10.20
CA ASN A 438 0.60 14.59 -9.40
C ASN A 438 1.52 14.96 -8.23
N TYR A 439 1.39 16.19 -7.73
CA TYR A 439 2.12 16.61 -6.55
C TYR A 439 1.96 15.62 -5.40
N ASN A 440 3.07 15.11 -4.92
CA ASN A 440 3.10 14.25 -3.74
C ASN A 440 3.64 15.06 -2.55
N CYS A 441 2.76 15.55 -1.74
CA CYS A 441 3.11 16.32 -0.56
C CYS A 441 3.87 15.51 0.51
N LEU A 442 3.90 14.20 0.39
CA LEU A 442 4.69 13.32 1.24
C LEU A 442 6.13 13.21 0.76
N ALA A 443 6.41 13.59 -0.49
CA ALA A 443 7.74 13.47 -1.05
C ALA A 443 8.73 14.36 -0.31
N THR A 444 9.81 13.76 0.14
CA THR A 444 10.98 14.42 0.75
C THR A 444 12.18 14.40 -0.18
N VAL A 445 12.10 13.59 -1.26
CA VAL A 445 13.11 13.48 -2.31
C VAL A 445 12.42 13.50 -3.66
N SER A 446 12.82 14.41 -4.55
CA SER A 446 12.29 14.46 -5.90
C SER A 446 12.77 13.25 -6.71
N ASN A 447 11.84 12.53 -7.32
CA ASN A 447 12.12 11.44 -8.25
C ASN A 447 11.97 11.83 -9.73
N GLY A 448 11.75 13.11 -10.01
CA GLY A 448 11.56 13.63 -11.37
C GLY A 448 10.21 13.28 -12.01
N SER A 449 9.24 12.74 -11.27
CA SER A 449 7.97 12.26 -11.82
C SER A 449 6.89 13.34 -11.96
N CYS A 450 7.21 14.63 -11.78
CA CYS A 450 6.22 15.70 -11.85
C CYS A 450 5.54 15.77 -13.21
N LEU A 451 4.21 15.68 -13.21
CA LEU A 451 3.35 15.92 -14.35
C LEU A 451 2.66 17.27 -14.18
N TYR A 452 2.60 18.06 -15.23
CA TYR A 452 1.98 19.37 -15.17
C TYR A 452 0.71 19.43 -16.02
N PRO A 453 -0.30 20.19 -15.62
CA PRO A 453 -1.44 20.47 -16.50
C PRO A 453 -0.99 21.00 -17.85
N ASN A 454 -1.68 20.61 -18.90
CA ASN A 454 -1.36 20.93 -20.30
C ASN A 454 -0.08 20.25 -20.83
N THR A 455 0.43 19.20 -20.18
CA THR A 455 1.50 18.37 -20.73
C THR A 455 0.92 17.48 -21.83
N PRO A 456 1.51 17.44 -23.05
CA PRO A 456 1.02 16.57 -24.11
C PRO A 456 1.01 15.09 -23.68
N CYS A 457 -0.06 14.40 -23.97
CA CYS A 457 -0.27 12.98 -23.69
C CYS A 457 -1.09 12.34 -24.81
N ASN A 458 -1.59 11.13 -24.60
CA ASN A 458 -2.52 10.45 -25.52
C ASN A 458 -3.56 9.74 -24.66
N ASP A 459 -4.82 10.14 -24.73
CA ASP A 459 -5.92 9.55 -23.95
C ASP A 459 -6.44 8.23 -24.54
N GLY A 460 -5.86 7.80 -25.68
CA GLY A 460 -6.27 6.56 -26.36
C GLY A 460 -7.59 6.67 -27.12
N ASN A 461 -8.21 7.84 -27.14
CA ASN A 461 -9.46 8.07 -27.86
C ASN A 461 -9.15 8.61 -29.29
N PRO A 462 -9.42 7.83 -30.35
CA PRO A 462 -9.15 8.28 -31.73
C PRO A 462 -10.04 9.47 -32.19
N LEU A 463 -11.03 9.85 -31.35
CA LEU A 463 -11.92 10.96 -31.65
C LEU A 463 -11.47 12.27 -30.97
N THR A 464 -10.33 12.28 -30.32
CA THR A 464 -9.73 13.46 -29.70
C THR A 464 -8.39 13.80 -30.33
N ILE A 465 -8.02 15.07 -30.25
CA ILE A 465 -6.73 15.62 -30.70
C ILE A 465 -6.22 16.62 -29.66
N ASN A 466 -4.93 16.91 -29.75
CA ASN A 466 -4.26 17.82 -28.82
C ASN A 466 -4.43 17.39 -27.36
N ASP A 467 -4.36 16.09 -27.14
CA ASP A 467 -4.52 15.53 -25.81
C ASP A 467 -3.46 16.10 -24.88
N SER A 468 -3.92 16.56 -23.75
CA SER A 468 -3.06 17.11 -22.72
C SER A 468 -3.62 16.81 -21.35
N THR A 469 -2.76 16.76 -20.35
CA THR A 469 -3.17 16.54 -18.96
C THR A 469 -4.03 17.70 -18.46
N ASP A 470 -5.16 17.38 -17.84
CA ASP A 470 -5.97 18.33 -17.08
C ASP A 470 -5.37 18.64 -15.70
N ALA A 471 -6.06 19.42 -14.89
CA ALA A 471 -5.62 19.77 -13.54
C ALA A 471 -5.54 18.57 -12.58
N ASN A 472 -6.14 17.42 -12.93
CA ASN A 472 -6.14 16.18 -12.15
C ASN A 472 -5.18 15.12 -12.71
N CYS A 473 -4.30 15.50 -13.66
CA CYS A 473 -3.40 14.60 -14.38
C CYS A 473 -4.12 13.56 -15.30
N ASN A 474 -5.39 13.73 -15.58
CA ASN A 474 -6.04 12.90 -16.57
C ASN A 474 -5.65 13.41 -17.95
N CYS A 475 -5.35 12.48 -18.86
CA CYS A 475 -5.14 12.82 -20.25
C CYS A 475 -6.51 13.06 -20.91
N VAL A 476 -6.74 14.23 -21.43
CA VAL A 476 -7.99 14.63 -22.06
C VAL A 476 -7.71 15.37 -23.35
N GLY A 477 -8.45 15.05 -24.41
CA GLY A 477 -8.31 15.69 -25.70
C GLY A 477 -9.53 16.50 -26.12
N GLN A 478 -9.33 17.32 -27.11
CA GLN A 478 -10.43 18.06 -27.76
C GLN A 478 -11.09 17.14 -28.79
N LEU A 479 -12.41 16.98 -28.69
CA LEU A 479 -13.17 16.22 -29.69
C LEU A 479 -12.93 16.78 -31.09
N VAL A 480 -12.57 15.92 -31.99
CA VAL A 480 -12.44 16.27 -33.43
C VAL A 480 -13.82 16.62 -33.96
N THR A 481 -14.05 17.90 -34.19
CA THR A 481 -15.30 18.38 -34.75
C THR A 481 -15.45 18.04 -36.26
N ASN A 482 -14.33 17.74 -36.88
CA ASN A 482 -14.26 17.29 -38.26
C ASN A 482 -13.82 15.82 -38.29
N ILE A 483 -14.76 14.92 -38.22
CA ILE A 483 -14.52 13.48 -38.34
C ILE A 483 -14.51 13.15 -39.84
N PRO A 484 -13.35 12.81 -40.44
CA PRO A 484 -13.32 12.39 -41.82
C PRO A 484 -13.91 10.99 -41.95
N GLY A 485 -14.56 10.74 -43.06
CA GLY A 485 -15.13 9.43 -43.37
C GLY A 485 -16.14 9.52 -44.51
N CYS A 486 -16.53 8.37 -45.01
CA CYS A 486 -17.53 8.31 -46.06
C CYS A 486 -18.91 8.79 -45.58
N MET A 487 -19.42 9.85 -46.15
CA MET A 487 -20.73 10.42 -45.84
C MET A 487 -21.87 9.92 -46.74
N ASN A 488 -21.60 9.03 -47.70
CA ASN A 488 -22.62 8.49 -48.58
C ASN A 488 -23.35 7.29 -47.95
N PRO A 489 -24.65 7.38 -47.62
CA PRO A 489 -25.37 6.27 -46.99
C PRO A 489 -25.48 4.99 -47.81
N ASN A 490 -25.19 5.06 -49.12
CA ASN A 490 -25.19 3.89 -50.01
C ASN A 490 -23.80 3.24 -50.12
N ALA A 491 -22.79 3.76 -49.42
CA ALA A 491 -21.48 3.17 -49.43
C ALA A 491 -21.36 2.12 -48.32
N CYS A 492 -20.56 1.11 -48.61
CA CYS A 492 -20.32 0.00 -47.67
C CYS A 492 -19.56 0.39 -46.41
N ASN A 493 -18.76 1.41 -46.46
CA ASN A 493 -18.01 1.99 -45.34
C ASN A 493 -18.61 3.32 -44.89
N TYR A 494 -19.94 3.49 -45.03
CA TYR A 494 -20.62 4.67 -44.53
C TYR A 494 -20.38 4.85 -43.05
N ASN A 495 -19.87 5.99 -42.66
CA ASN A 495 -19.68 6.38 -41.29
C ASN A 495 -20.73 7.44 -40.87
N PRO A 496 -21.77 7.05 -40.10
CA PRO A 496 -22.83 8.00 -39.71
C PRO A 496 -22.32 9.11 -38.77
N GLN A 497 -21.10 8.99 -38.26
CA GLN A 497 -20.46 10.00 -37.43
C GLN A 497 -19.53 10.94 -38.19
N ALA A 498 -19.25 10.66 -39.48
CA ALA A 498 -18.43 11.53 -40.30
C ALA A 498 -19.12 12.88 -40.52
N THR A 499 -18.36 13.95 -40.31
CA THR A 499 -18.80 15.34 -40.54
C THR A 499 -18.13 15.97 -41.75
N VAL A 500 -17.12 15.30 -42.31
CA VAL A 500 -16.40 15.68 -43.54
C VAL A 500 -16.19 14.43 -44.38
N ASP A 501 -16.62 14.52 -45.65
CA ASP A 501 -16.37 13.45 -46.60
C ASP A 501 -14.88 13.44 -46.99
N ASP A 502 -14.20 12.34 -46.72
CA ASP A 502 -12.77 12.14 -47.00
C ASP A 502 -12.52 11.47 -48.36
N GLY A 503 -13.57 11.24 -49.13
CA GLY A 503 -13.50 10.56 -50.43
C GLY A 503 -13.27 9.05 -50.34
N SER A 504 -13.35 8.45 -49.14
CA SER A 504 -13.08 7.02 -48.92
C SER A 504 -14.25 6.10 -49.26
N CYS A 505 -15.36 6.63 -49.80
CA CYS A 505 -16.58 5.86 -50.03
C CYS A 505 -16.36 4.66 -50.96
N ILE A 506 -16.66 3.49 -50.46
CA ILE A 506 -16.65 2.23 -51.23
C ILE A 506 -18.09 1.88 -51.63
N LEU A 507 -18.39 2.00 -52.90
CA LEU A 507 -19.74 1.73 -53.41
C LEU A 507 -19.84 0.30 -53.99
N PRO A 508 -21.04 -0.30 -53.99
CA PRO A 508 -21.28 -1.52 -54.76
C PRO A 508 -20.86 -1.35 -56.21
N GLY A 509 -20.15 -2.35 -56.76
CA GLY A 509 -19.54 -2.29 -58.09
C GLY A 509 -18.08 -1.82 -58.10
N THR A 510 -17.54 -1.35 -56.99
CA THR A 510 -16.11 -1.00 -56.87
C THR A 510 -15.25 -2.27 -56.99
N PRO A 511 -14.21 -2.26 -57.84
CA PRO A 511 -13.27 -3.39 -57.90
C PRO A 511 -12.66 -3.68 -56.51
N CYS A 512 -12.57 -4.93 -56.17
CA CYS A 512 -11.98 -5.44 -54.94
C CYS A 512 -11.20 -6.73 -55.21
N ASN A 513 -10.78 -7.40 -54.18
CA ASN A 513 -10.20 -8.74 -54.23
C ASN A 513 -10.81 -9.54 -53.07
N ASP A 514 -11.59 -10.57 -53.37
CA ASP A 514 -12.25 -11.40 -52.39
C ASP A 514 -11.28 -12.45 -51.74
N ASN A 515 -9.99 -12.41 -52.16
CA ASN A 515 -8.96 -13.37 -51.75
C ASN A 515 -9.32 -14.82 -52.10
N ASN A 516 -10.29 -15.02 -52.97
CA ASN A 516 -10.61 -16.35 -53.48
C ASN A 516 -9.84 -16.56 -54.81
N PRO A 517 -8.84 -17.42 -54.83
CA PRO A 517 -8.07 -17.67 -56.04
C PRO A 517 -8.89 -18.33 -57.17
N ASN A 518 -10.15 -18.67 -56.90
CA ASN A 518 -11.06 -19.31 -57.86
C ASN A 518 -12.05 -18.33 -58.46
N THR A 519 -11.90 -17.01 -58.25
CA THR A 519 -12.77 -15.98 -58.84
C THR A 519 -11.96 -14.93 -59.58
N ILE A 520 -12.61 -14.22 -60.47
CA ILE A 520 -12.08 -13.08 -61.26
C ILE A 520 -13.13 -11.98 -61.35
N ASN A 521 -12.70 -10.78 -61.72
CA ASN A 521 -13.56 -9.60 -61.83
C ASN A 521 -14.25 -9.26 -60.50
N ASP A 522 -13.54 -9.46 -59.41
CA ASP A 522 -14.11 -9.24 -58.10
C ASP A 522 -14.57 -7.79 -57.94
N SER A 523 -15.77 -7.64 -57.46
CA SER A 523 -16.35 -6.33 -57.20
C SER A 523 -17.22 -6.39 -55.93
N ILE A 524 -17.35 -5.25 -55.30
CA ILE A 524 -18.21 -5.12 -54.13
C ILE A 524 -19.66 -5.35 -54.52
N GLY A 525 -20.26 -6.39 -54.00
CA GLY A 525 -21.67 -6.73 -54.21
C GLY A 525 -22.62 -5.81 -53.43
N PRO A 526 -23.93 -5.93 -53.67
CA PRO A 526 -24.95 -5.11 -52.98
C PRO A 526 -24.98 -5.28 -51.47
N ASN A 527 -24.44 -6.38 -50.96
CA ASN A 527 -24.34 -6.67 -49.53
C ASN A 527 -22.96 -6.29 -48.94
N CYS A 528 -22.19 -5.50 -49.69
CA CYS A 528 -20.88 -5.01 -49.26
C CYS A 528 -19.81 -6.10 -49.06
N ASN A 529 -20.02 -7.25 -49.61
CA ASN A 529 -19.00 -8.29 -49.67
C ASN A 529 -18.30 -8.23 -51.00
N CYS A 530 -17.01 -8.44 -51.05
CA CYS A 530 -16.28 -8.64 -52.27
C CYS A 530 -16.62 -10.02 -52.84
N VAL A 531 -17.09 -10.05 -54.07
CA VAL A 531 -17.49 -11.28 -54.75
C VAL A 531 -17.03 -11.25 -56.19
N GLY A 532 -16.51 -12.37 -56.65
CA GLY A 532 -16.04 -12.52 -58.02
C GLY A 532 -16.81 -13.60 -58.80
N GLU A 533 -16.59 -13.62 -60.07
CA GLU A 533 -17.09 -14.67 -60.95
C GLU A 533 -16.19 -15.91 -60.85
N LEU A 534 -16.78 -17.07 -60.62
CA LEU A 534 -16.03 -18.33 -60.56
C LEU A 534 -15.19 -18.53 -61.83
N ILE A 535 -13.89 -18.74 -61.62
CA ILE A 535 -12.98 -19.13 -62.72
C ILE A 535 -13.36 -20.53 -63.17
N VAL A 536 -13.70 -20.61 -64.44
CA VAL A 536 -13.78 -21.89 -65.11
C VAL A 536 -12.58 -21.97 -66.05
N PRO A 537 -11.47 -22.51 -65.55
CA PRO A 537 -10.27 -22.60 -66.36
C PRO A 537 -10.42 -23.70 -67.45
N GLY A 538 -9.92 -23.44 -68.59
CA GLY A 538 -9.93 -24.41 -69.71
C GLY A 538 -9.35 -23.81 -70.98
N CYS A 539 -9.19 -24.63 -71.97
CA CYS A 539 -8.77 -24.12 -73.28
C CYS A 539 -9.91 -23.35 -73.91
N THR A 540 -9.68 -22.05 -74.14
CA THR A 540 -10.65 -21.16 -74.85
C THR A 540 -10.47 -21.09 -76.33
N ASN A 541 -9.49 -21.76 -76.95
CA ASN A 541 -9.21 -21.76 -78.38
C ASN A 541 -9.87 -22.94 -79.08
N PRO A 542 -10.83 -22.69 -80.00
CA PRO A 542 -11.55 -23.76 -80.69
C PRO A 542 -10.69 -24.65 -81.56
N ALA A 543 -9.44 -24.28 -81.85
CA ALA A 543 -8.53 -25.08 -82.71
C ALA A 543 -7.73 -26.12 -81.93
N ALA A 544 -7.81 -26.10 -80.58
CA ALA A 544 -7.16 -27.08 -79.77
C ALA A 544 -8.00 -28.37 -79.63
N CYS A 545 -7.31 -29.51 -79.46
CA CYS A 545 -8.01 -30.77 -79.35
C CYS A 545 -8.77 -30.91 -78.04
N ASN A 546 -8.46 -30.12 -77.04
CA ASN A 546 -9.09 -30.07 -75.68
C ASN A 546 -9.89 -28.78 -75.45
N TYR A 547 -10.46 -28.17 -76.47
CA TYR A 547 -11.30 -26.98 -76.37
C TYR A 547 -12.47 -27.16 -75.37
N ASN A 548 -12.63 -26.24 -74.43
CA ASN A 548 -13.75 -26.24 -73.45
C ASN A 548 -14.65 -25.00 -73.70
N PRO A 549 -15.87 -25.17 -74.16
CA PRO A 549 -16.75 -24.03 -74.49
C PRO A 549 -17.31 -23.30 -73.24
N LEU A 550 -17.11 -23.84 -72.02
CA LEU A 550 -17.55 -23.24 -70.80
C LEU A 550 -16.43 -22.48 -70.11
N ALA A 551 -15.18 -22.56 -70.56
CA ALA A 551 -14.07 -21.86 -69.93
C ALA A 551 -14.18 -20.36 -70.18
N ASN A 552 -14.05 -19.56 -69.10
CA ASN A 552 -14.01 -18.09 -69.11
C ASN A 552 -12.60 -17.53 -68.91
N VAL A 553 -11.67 -18.38 -68.52
CA VAL A 553 -10.24 -18.06 -68.41
C VAL A 553 -9.45 -19.12 -69.13
N ASP A 554 -8.65 -18.65 -70.05
CA ASP A 554 -7.71 -19.56 -70.74
C ASP A 554 -6.65 -19.95 -69.72
N ASN A 555 -6.60 -21.22 -69.39
CA ASN A 555 -5.64 -21.79 -68.48
C ASN A 555 -4.35 -22.23 -69.14
N ASN A 556 -4.17 -21.78 -70.40
CA ASN A 556 -3.08 -22.20 -71.28
C ASN A 556 -3.01 -23.74 -71.42
N SER A 557 -4.16 -24.40 -71.20
CA SER A 557 -4.25 -25.86 -71.38
C SER A 557 -4.52 -26.30 -72.81
N CYS A 558 -4.60 -25.36 -73.70
CA CYS A 558 -4.84 -25.69 -75.14
C CYS A 558 -3.74 -26.62 -75.65
N LEU A 559 -4.14 -27.81 -76.02
CA LEU A 559 -3.24 -28.81 -76.57
C LEU A 559 -3.35 -28.84 -78.07
N PHE A 560 -2.23 -28.72 -78.74
CA PHE A 560 -2.14 -28.78 -80.21
C PHE A 560 -1.22 -29.94 -80.59
N PRO A 561 -1.61 -30.81 -81.51
CA PRO A 561 -0.76 -31.90 -81.93
C PRO A 561 0.63 -31.43 -82.38
N GLY A 562 1.67 -32.11 -81.92
CA GLY A 562 3.09 -31.78 -82.18
C GLY A 562 3.70 -30.79 -81.23
N LEU A 563 2.94 -30.20 -80.27
CA LEU A 563 3.51 -29.40 -79.19
C LEU A 563 4.14 -30.28 -78.12
N PRO A 564 5.21 -29.80 -77.50
CA PRO A 564 5.77 -30.46 -76.34
C PRO A 564 4.70 -30.60 -75.24
N CYS A 565 4.66 -31.73 -74.58
CA CYS A 565 3.80 -32.01 -73.45
C CYS A 565 4.56 -32.84 -72.46
N ASP A 566 3.83 -33.23 -71.41
CA ASP A 566 4.30 -34.16 -70.39
C ASP A 566 3.24 -35.25 -70.27
N ASP A 567 3.62 -36.49 -70.49
CA ASP A 567 2.67 -37.61 -70.46
C ASP A 567 2.38 -38.07 -68.97
N ASN A 568 2.78 -37.25 -67.99
CA ASN A 568 2.71 -37.50 -66.60
C ASN A 568 3.39 -38.81 -66.19
N ASN A 569 4.23 -39.29 -67.03
CA ASN A 569 5.11 -40.34 -66.70
C ASN A 569 6.42 -39.71 -66.23
N PRO A 570 6.62 -39.64 -64.90
CA PRO A 570 7.82 -38.99 -64.36
C PRO A 570 9.11 -39.64 -64.80
N ASN A 571 8.99 -40.73 -65.58
CA ASN A 571 10.09 -41.47 -66.12
C ASN A 571 10.35 -41.20 -67.58
N THR A 572 9.68 -40.22 -68.20
CA THR A 572 9.84 -39.85 -69.65
C THR A 572 10.23 -38.37 -69.79
N MET A 573 10.87 -38.05 -70.94
CA MET A 573 11.19 -36.68 -71.32
C MET A 573 10.97 -36.47 -72.80
N ASN A 574 10.90 -35.19 -73.25
CA ASN A 574 10.68 -34.76 -74.64
C ASN A 574 9.32 -35.24 -75.16
N ASP A 575 8.34 -35.25 -74.31
CA ASP A 575 7.01 -35.67 -74.57
C ASP A 575 6.35 -34.71 -75.58
N SER A 576 5.60 -35.26 -76.50
CA SER A 576 4.87 -34.46 -77.43
C SER A 576 3.42 -34.96 -77.61
N ILE A 577 2.52 -34.01 -77.88
CA ILE A 577 1.09 -34.30 -78.07
C ILE A 577 0.85 -34.97 -79.38
N ASN A 578 0.21 -36.11 -79.39
CA ASN A 578 -0.27 -36.80 -80.55
C ASN A 578 -1.65 -36.21 -81.02
N PRO A 579 -2.17 -36.55 -82.22
CA PRO A 579 -3.47 -36.02 -82.69
C PRO A 579 -4.68 -36.39 -81.83
N ASP A 580 -4.58 -37.37 -80.94
CA ASP A 580 -5.64 -37.78 -80.03
C ASP A 580 -5.53 -37.07 -78.64
N CYS A 581 -4.74 -35.97 -78.58
CA CYS A 581 -4.43 -35.25 -77.34
C CYS A 581 -3.75 -36.08 -76.27
N LEU A 582 -3.09 -37.13 -76.66
CA LEU A 582 -2.29 -37.96 -75.74
C LEU A 582 -0.82 -37.54 -75.82
N CYS A 583 -0.23 -37.40 -74.63
CA CYS A 583 1.17 -37.10 -74.51
C CYS A 583 2.01 -38.37 -74.31
N ALA A 584 3.15 -38.44 -74.99
CA ALA A 584 4.07 -39.57 -74.85
C ALA A 584 5.55 -39.12 -74.99
N GLY A 585 6.46 -39.66 -74.14
CA GLY A 585 7.85 -39.23 -74.08
C GLY A 585 8.89 -40.32 -73.90
N ILE A 586 10.12 -39.95 -73.69
CA ILE A 586 11.31 -40.80 -73.52
C ILE A 586 11.58 -40.95 -71.98
N LEU A 587 11.86 -42.18 -71.50
CA LEU A 587 12.11 -42.49 -70.10
C LEU A 587 13.22 -41.62 -69.48
N ILE A 588 12.94 -40.97 -68.33
CA ILE A 588 13.85 -40.12 -67.55
C ILE A 588 14.51 -40.89 -66.42
N VAL A 589 15.80 -40.68 -66.25
CA VAL A 589 16.54 -41.05 -65.05
C VAL A 589 16.99 -39.73 -64.41
N GLN A 590 16.31 -39.35 -63.34
CA GLN A 590 16.61 -38.14 -62.58
C GLN A 590 17.69 -38.36 -61.54
N GLY A 591 18.44 -37.29 -61.20
CA GLY A 591 19.42 -37.27 -60.15
C GLY A 591 20.37 -36.09 -60.31
N CYS A 592 21.09 -35.79 -59.30
CA CYS A 592 22.11 -34.74 -59.35
C CYS A 592 23.23 -35.11 -60.32
N MET A 593 23.46 -34.23 -61.33
CA MET A 593 24.41 -34.46 -62.40
C MET A 593 25.78 -33.76 -62.14
N ASP A 594 25.93 -33.03 -61.06
CA ASP A 594 27.21 -32.38 -60.69
C ASP A 594 28.09 -33.30 -59.87
N PRO A 595 29.25 -33.70 -60.38
CA PRO A 595 30.19 -34.58 -59.67
C PRO A 595 30.75 -34.02 -58.34
N ASN A 596 30.57 -32.73 -58.04
CA ASN A 596 31.02 -32.10 -56.82
C ASN A 596 29.99 -32.05 -55.72
N SER A 597 28.77 -32.56 -55.96
CA SER A 597 27.72 -32.62 -54.96
C SER A 597 27.75 -33.87 -54.12
N CYS A 598 27.22 -33.77 -52.93
CA CYS A 598 27.13 -34.89 -51.95
C CYS A 598 26.24 -36.06 -52.43
N ASN A 599 25.32 -35.77 -53.36
CA ASN A 599 24.36 -36.75 -53.85
C ASN A 599 24.45 -36.98 -55.36
N TYR A 600 25.64 -36.89 -55.94
CA TYR A 600 25.87 -37.12 -57.41
C TYR A 600 25.39 -38.49 -57.87
N ASN A 601 24.61 -38.52 -58.99
CA ASN A 601 24.14 -39.72 -59.62
C ASN A 601 24.67 -39.85 -61.07
N PRO A 602 25.63 -40.73 -61.37
CA PRO A 602 26.25 -40.83 -62.70
C PRO A 602 25.37 -41.43 -63.80
N GLN A 603 24.15 -41.90 -63.47
CA GLN A 603 23.20 -42.47 -64.46
C GLN A 603 22.08 -41.49 -64.79
N ALA A 604 22.01 -40.34 -64.17
CA ALA A 604 21.00 -39.35 -64.45
C ALA A 604 21.16 -38.79 -65.88
N ASN A 605 20.05 -38.65 -66.59
CA ASN A 605 19.97 -37.95 -67.85
C ASN A 605 19.11 -36.66 -67.76
N MET A 606 18.65 -36.35 -66.58
CA MET A 606 18.00 -35.11 -66.18
C MET A 606 18.45 -34.76 -64.78
N ASP A 607 18.99 -33.51 -64.68
CA ASP A 607 19.34 -32.98 -63.39
C ASP A 607 18.07 -32.65 -62.62
N ASP A 608 17.94 -33.20 -61.42
CA ASP A 608 16.80 -32.98 -60.54
C ASP A 608 16.92 -31.77 -59.63
N ASN A 609 18.01 -31.01 -59.79
CA ASN A 609 18.39 -29.85 -58.99
C ASN A 609 18.45 -30.19 -57.49
N THR A 610 18.66 -31.46 -57.16
CA THR A 610 18.79 -31.91 -55.78
C THR A 610 20.22 -31.92 -55.29
N CYS A 611 21.14 -31.33 -56.11
CA CYS A 611 22.54 -31.25 -55.71
C CYS A 611 22.70 -30.53 -54.38
N ILE A 612 23.24 -31.26 -53.41
CA ILE A 612 23.52 -30.75 -52.07
C ILE A 612 25.04 -30.57 -51.95
N TYR A 613 25.43 -29.39 -51.51
CA TYR A 613 26.84 -29.03 -51.43
C TYR A 613 27.30 -28.85 -50.00
N PRO A 614 28.57 -29.02 -49.69
CA PRO A 614 29.14 -28.56 -48.44
C PRO A 614 28.78 -27.09 -48.19
N ASP A 615 28.69 -26.70 -46.90
CA ASP A 615 28.22 -25.39 -46.41
C ASP A 615 26.68 -25.12 -46.64
N THR A 616 25.92 -26.13 -47.04
CA THR A 616 24.46 -26.01 -47.10
C THR A 616 23.88 -26.09 -45.65
N PRO A 617 22.94 -25.16 -45.29
CA PRO A 617 22.28 -25.24 -43.99
C PRO A 617 21.51 -26.56 -43.84
N CYS A 618 21.67 -27.14 -42.68
CA CYS A 618 21.00 -28.37 -42.24
C CYS A 618 20.53 -28.25 -40.81
N ASP A 619 20.06 -29.33 -40.24
CA ASP A 619 19.73 -29.43 -38.80
C ASP A 619 20.29 -30.77 -38.34
N ASP A 620 21.25 -30.72 -37.44
CA ASP A 620 21.88 -31.93 -36.88
C ASP A 620 21.04 -32.54 -35.74
N ASN A 621 19.80 -32.00 -35.50
CA ASN A 621 18.89 -32.38 -34.45
C ASN A 621 19.50 -32.30 -33.03
N ASN A 622 20.54 -31.50 -32.87
CA ASN A 622 21.12 -31.21 -31.59
C ASN A 622 20.62 -29.84 -31.10
N PRO A 623 19.77 -29.75 -30.07
CA PRO A 623 19.24 -28.47 -29.58
C PRO A 623 20.30 -27.56 -28.95
N ASP A 624 21.50 -28.07 -28.75
CA ASP A 624 22.61 -27.32 -28.15
C ASP A 624 23.55 -26.67 -29.20
N THR A 625 23.19 -26.75 -30.50
CA THR A 625 23.96 -26.18 -31.61
C THR A 625 23.15 -25.18 -32.43
N PHE A 626 23.82 -24.37 -33.21
CA PHE A 626 23.23 -23.43 -34.18
C PHE A 626 24.14 -23.25 -35.40
N ASN A 627 23.58 -22.69 -36.50
CA ASN A 627 24.26 -22.53 -37.76
C ASN A 627 24.79 -23.87 -38.27
N ASP A 628 23.96 -24.89 -38.22
CA ASP A 628 24.34 -26.20 -38.68
C ASP A 628 24.52 -26.19 -40.18
N LEU A 629 25.69 -26.63 -40.63
CA LEU A 629 26.07 -26.65 -42.02
C LEU A 629 26.69 -28.01 -42.35
N LEU A 630 26.53 -28.45 -43.61
CA LEU A 630 27.19 -29.64 -44.11
C LEU A 630 28.68 -29.42 -44.22
N ASP A 631 29.50 -30.28 -43.62
CA ASP A 631 30.94 -30.27 -43.74
C ASP A 631 31.38 -30.80 -45.12
N SER A 632 32.68 -30.79 -45.41
CA SER A 632 33.24 -31.27 -46.68
C SER A 632 33.09 -32.79 -46.91
N LEU A 633 32.58 -33.52 -45.91
CA LEU A 633 32.25 -34.94 -45.98
C LEU A 633 30.75 -35.17 -45.96
N CYS A 634 29.98 -34.07 -46.05
CA CYS A 634 28.52 -34.06 -46.12
C CYS A 634 27.83 -34.54 -44.80
N ASN A 635 28.46 -34.37 -43.66
CA ASN A 635 27.83 -34.51 -42.37
C ASN A 635 27.30 -33.16 -41.88
N CYS A 636 26.12 -33.15 -41.30
CA CYS A 636 25.54 -31.97 -40.69
C CYS A 636 26.21 -31.70 -39.32
N VAL A 637 26.80 -30.53 -39.14
CA VAL A 637 27.52 -30.14 -37.94
C VAL A 637 27.18 -28.70 -37.55
N GLY A 638 26.81 -28.48 -36.31
CA GLY A 638 26.48 -27.16 -35.78
C GLY A 638 27.53 -26.62 -34.82
N THR A 639 27.42 -25.34 -34.51
CA THR A 639 28.24 -24.66 -33.53
C THR A 639 27.53 -24.69 -32.19
N LEU A 640 28.16 -25.21 -31.15
CA LEU A 640 27.64 -25.27 -29.79
C LEU A 640 27.31 -23.86 -29.24
N TYR A 641 26.13 -23.73 -28.62
CA TYR A 641 25.80 -22.56 -27.84
C TYR A 641 26.65 -22.47 -26.58
N VAL A 642 27.36 -21.38 -26.42
CA VAL A 642 28.11 -21.07 -25.20
C VAL A 642 27.55 -19.74 -24.70
N SER A 643 26.65 -19.83 -23.69
CA SER A 643 26.11 -18.62 -23.07
C SER A 643 27.09 -18.03 -22.06
N GLY A 644 27.12 -16.73 -21.93
CA GLY A 644 27.97 -16.02 -21.01
C GLY A 644 28.08 -14.54 -21.37
N CYS A 645 28.69 -13.78 -20.48
CA CYS A 645 28.92 -12.37 -20.72
C CYS A 645 29.89 -12.15 -21.92
N MET A 646 29.45 -11.40 -22.92
CA MET A 646 30.24 -11.10 -24.13
C MET A 646 30.91 -9.72 -24.12
N ASP A 647 30.74 -8.92 -23.07
CA ASP A 647 31.46 -7.63 -22.95
C ASP A 647 32.89 -7.83 -22.43
N PRO A 648 33.89 -7.52 -23.23
CA PRO A 648 35.31 -7.68 -22.82
C PRO A 648 35.71 -6.82 -21.61
N ASN A 649 34.90 -5.84 -21.23
CA ASN A 649 35.17 -5.00 -20.06
C ASN A 649 34.51 -5.54 -18.78
N ALA A 650 33.71 -6.59 -18.87
CA ALA A 650 33.09 -7.18 -17.72
C ALA A 650 33.98 -8.14 -16.97
N CYS A 651 33.83 -8.19 -15.67
CA CYS A 651 34.61 -9.02 -14.77
C CYS A 651 34.40 -10.53 -14.98
N ASN A 652 33.25 -10.90 -15.47
CA ASN A 652 32.91 -12.28 -15.80
C ASN A 652 32.85 -12.50 -17.32
N TYR A 653 33.65 -11.73 -18.10
CA TYR A 653 33.76 -11.92 -19.53
C TYR A 653 34.14 -13.34 -19.86
N ASN A 654 33.37 -13.98 -20.69
CA ASN A 654 33.67 -15.30 -21.22
C ASN A 654 34.08 -15.19 -22.70
N PRO A 655 35.38 -15.28 -23.03
CA PRO A 655 35.85 -15.15 -24.40
C PRO A 655 35.38 -16.29 -25.32
N LEU A 656 34.76 -17.32 -24.76
CA LEU A 656 34.23 -18.46 -25.54
C LEU A 656 32.69 -18.33 -25.71
N ALA A 657 32.04 -17.37 -25.06
CA ALA A 657 30.61 -17.16 -25.21
C ALA A 657 30.27 -16.64 -26.61
N ASN A 658 29.29 -17.23 -27.23
CA ASN A 658 28.74 -16.81 -28.50
C ASN A 658 27.26 -16.38 -28.41
N ILE A 659 26.71 -16.40 -27.20
CA ILE A 659 25.43 -15.78 -26.84
C ILE A 659 25.61 -15.01 -25.55
N ASP A 660 25.19 -13.75 -25.57
CA ASP A 660 25.15 -12.93 -24.36
C ASP A 660 23.94 -13.33 -23.52
N ASP A 661 24.18 -13.77 -22.30
CA ASP A 661 23.15 -14.15 -21.34
C ASP A 661 22.73 -12.99 -20.43
N ASN A 662 23.17 -11.79 -20.73
CA ASN A 662 23.01 -10.58 -19.93
C ASN A 662 23.56 -10.70 -18.50
N SER A 663 24.51 -11.59 -18.30
CA SER A 663 25.14 -11.81 -16.99
C SER A 663 26.34 -10.91 -16.72
N CYS A 664 26.62 -9.94 -17.60
CA CYS A 664 27.81 -9.12 -17.51
C CYS A 664 27.86 -8.30 -16.20
N ILE A 665 28.93 -8.49 -15.44
CA ILE A 665 29.22 -7.77 -14.22
C ILE A 665 30.37 -6.82 -14.50
N LEU A 666 30.12 -5.53 -14.49
CA LEU A 666 31.13 -4.51 -14.82
C LEU A 666 31.83 -3.98 -13.57
N PRO A 667 33.05 -3.49 -13.70
CA PRO A 667 33.71 -2.72 -12.65
C PRO A 667 32.79 -1.58 -12.17
N GLY A 668 32.72 -1.40 -10.84
CA GLY A 668 31.74 -0.49 -10.21
C GLY A 668 30.44 -1.14 -9.77
N SER A 669 30.18 -2.40 -10.16
CA SER A 669 29.02 -3.14 -9.66
C SER A 669 29.15 -3.42 -8.16
N PRO A 670 28.07 -3.33 -7.39
CA PRO A 670 28.09 -3.67 -5.97
C PRO A 670 28.45 -5.13 -5.75
N CYS A 671 29.27 -5.38 -4.75
CA CYS A 671 29.67 -6.70 -4.31
C CYS A 671 29.79 -6.72 -2.78
N ASP A 672 30.25 -7.81 -2.22
CA ASP A 672 30.55 -7.95 -0.79
C ASP A 672 31.93 -8.67 -0.72
N ASP A 673 32.94 -8.00 -0.22
CA ASP A 673 34.25 -8.57 -0.07
C ASP A 673 34.38 -9.42 1.20
N PHE A 674 33.28 -9.65 1.91
CA PHE A 674 33.20 -10.36 3.19
C PHE A 674 34.14 -9.79 4.28
N ASN A 675 34.55 -8.54 4.12
CA ASN A 675 35.35 -7.84 5.09
C ASN A 675 34.46 -6.86 5.87
N ALA A 676 34.12 -7.19 7.09
CA ALA A 676 33.30 -6.35 7.96
C ALA A 676 33.92 -4.96 8.27
N MET A 677 35.14 -4.71 7.81
CA MET A 677 35.83 -3.44 8.00
C MET A 677 35.79 -2.56 6.75
N THR A 678 35.04 -2.94 5.73
CA THR A 678 34.82 -2.17 4.51
C THR A 678 33.32 -1.87 4.33
N ILE A 679 33.04 -0.82 3.60
CA ILE A 679 31.66 -0.41 3.23
C ILE A 679 31.64 0.07 1.78
N ASN A 680 30.46 0.01 1.18
CA ASN A 680 30.24 0.38 -0.22
C ASN A 680 31.13 -0.41 -1.18
N ASP A 681 31.21 -1.71 -0.92
CA ASP A 681 32.07 -2.59 -1.70
C ASP A 681 31.59 -2.62 -3.15
N SER A 682 32.51 -2.46 -4.05
CA SER A 682 32.29 -2.49 -5.49
C SER A 682 33.49 -3.09 -6.20
N LEU A 683 33.24 -3.66 -7.35
CA LEU A 683 34.32 -4.24 -8.16
C LEU A 683 35.27 -3.15 -8.70
N ASP A 684 36.56 -3.29 -8.46
CA ASP A 684 37.58 -2.42 -9.05
C ASP A 684 37.80 -2.74 -10.55
N VAL A 685 38.67 -2.00 -11.20
CA VAL A 685 38.99 -2.19 -12.62
C VAL A 685 39.69 -3.54 -12.93
N ASN A 686 40.11 -4.26 -11.91
CA ASN A 686 40.73 -5.60 -12.01
C ASN A 686 39.74 -6.68 -11.53
N CYS A 687 38.47 -6.27 -11.31
CA CYS A 687 37.40 -7.17 -10.89
C CYS A 687 37.59 -7.82 -9.51
N ASN A 688 38.34 -7.17 -8.65
CA ASN A 688 38.33 -7.53 -7.24
C ASN A 688 37.27 -6.74 -6.52
N CYS A 689 36.53 -7.40 -5.63
CA CYS A 689 35.61 -6.73 -4.75
C CYS A 689 36.39 -5.97 -3.70
N VAL A 690 36.26 -4.66 -3.70
CA VAL A 690 36.98 -3.77 -2.78
C VAL A 690 36.01 -2.76 -2.19
N GLY A 691 36.02 -2.64 -0.87
CA GLY A 691 35.25 -1.66 -0.14
C GLY A 691 36.14 -0.50 0.34
N ILE A 692 35.50 0.53 0.80
CA ILE A 692 36.16 1.63 1.47
C ILE A 692 36.53 1.14 2.86
N ASP A 693 37.82 1.02 3.12
CA ASP A 693 38.31 0.61 4.43
C ASP A 693 37.91 1.64 5.50
N ILE A 694 37.07 1.21 6.40
CA ILE A 694 36.64 1.98 7.56
C ILE A 694 37.43 1.65 8.83
N SER A 695 38.47 0.82 8.71
CA SER A 695 39.35 0.48 9.83
C SER A 695 39.95 1.72 10.51
N GLY A 696 40.13 2.80 9.74
CA GLY A 696 40.56 4.09 10.29
C GLY A 696 39.46 4.90 10.96
N LEU A 697 38.17 4.51 10.81
CA LEU A 697 37.05 5.17 11.46
C LEU A 697 36.67 4.50 12.80
N TYR A 698 37.19 3.31 13.06
CA TYR A 698 37.01 2.56 14.31
C TYR A 698 38.16 2.70 15.31
N GLU A 699 39.09 3.64 15.11
CA GLU A 699 40.21 3.85 16.02
C GLU A 699 39.84 4.38 17.41
N ASN A 700 38.53 4.37 17.78
CA ASN A 700 38.09 4.73 19.11
C ASN A 700 37.16 3.68 19.73
N GLU A 701 37.53 2.41 19.64
CA GLU A 701 36.94 1.45 20.56
C GLU A 701 37.25 1.89 22.01
N ILE A 702 36.22 2.13 22.80
CA ILE A 702 36.39 2.44 24.21
C ILE A 702 37.03 1.24 24.86
N GLN A 703 38.27 1.42 25.35
CA GLN A 703 38.89 0.44 26.21
C GLN A 703 39.09 1.06 27.58
N PHE A 704 38.72 0.35 28.62
CA PHE A 704 38.99 0.77 29.98
C PHE A 704 39.17 -0.42 30.89
N ASP A 705 39.92 -0.22 31.96
CA ASP A 705 40.13 -1.18 33.03
C ASP A 705 39.75 -0.59 34.37
N ILE A 706 39.45 -1.47 35.33
CA ILE A 706 39.05 -1.12 36.67
C ILE A 706 39.94 -1.85 37.65
N TYR A 707 40.68 -1.09 38.45
CA TYR A 707 41.56 -1.69 39.47
C TYR A 707 41.66 -0.82 40.75
N PRO A 708 41.85 -1.44 41.90
CA PRO A 708 41.69 -2.87 42.16
C PRO A 708 40.24 -3.33 42.00
N ASN A 709 40.07 -4.52 41.45
CA ASN A 709 38.74 -5.16 41.37
C ASN A 709 38.90 -6.65 41.67
N PRO A 710 38.44 -7.11 42.88
CA PRO A 710 37.62 -6.41 43.86
C PRO A 710 38.29 -5.23 44.57
N THR A 711 37.44 -4.29 45.02
CA THR A 711 37.87 -3.10 45.79
C THR A 711 37.16 -3.01 47.13
N SER A 712 37.78 -2.33 48.11
CA SER A 712 37.18 -2.13 49.44
C SER A 712 36.78 -0.69 49.75
N SER A 713 37.42 0.30 49.11
CA SER A 713 37.18 1.72 49.39
C SER A 713 37.13 2.62 48.17
N SER A 714 38.02 2.39 47.21
CA SER A 714 38.08 3.15 45.96
C SER A 714 38.69 2.30 44.86
N PHE A 715 38.37 2.63 43.62
CA PHE A 715 38.95 2.00 42.44
C PHE A 715 39.28 3.07 41.38
N VAL A 716 40.17 2.72 40.47
CA VAL A 716 40.57 3.55 39.37
C VAL A 716 39.94 3.00 38.09
N ILE A 717 39.38 3.87 37.29
CA ILE A 717 39.03 3.59 35.94
C ILE A 717 40.14 4.14 35.07
N GLU A 718 40.85 3.27 34.35
CA GLU A 718 41.83 3.66 33.34
C GLU A 718 41.26 3.42 31.96
N THR A 719 41.30 4.42 31.11
CA THR A 719 40.65 4.36 29.78
C THR A 719 41.55 5.00 28.72
N ASN A 720 41.45 4.50 27.50
CA ASN A 720 42.10 5.07 26.32
C ASN A 720 41.50 6.40 25.86
N LEU A 721 40.35 6.81 26.47
CA LEU A 721 39.66 8.05 26.08
C LEU A 721 40.24 9.26 26.87
N THR A 722 40.70 10.24 26.12
CA THR A 722 41.17 11.54 26.64
C THR A 722 40.17 12.67 26.37
N GLN A 723 39.00 12.34 25.80
CA GLN A 723 37.92 13.26 25.52
C GLN A 723 36.74 13.04 26.50
N ASP A 724 35.77 13.96 26.46
CA ASP A 724 34.62 13.94 27.34
C ASP A 724 33.85 12.62 27.23
N LYS A 725 33.61 11.99 28.35
CA LYS A 725 32.85 10.74 28.49
C LYS A 725 31.99 10.77 29.75
N THR A 726 30.89 10.03 29.69
CA THR A 726 30.02 9.79 30.85
C THR A 726 30.39 8.45 31.48
N ILE A 727 30.64 8.46 32.76
CA ILE A 727 30.85 7.26 33.58
C ILE A 727 29.61 7.02 34.42
N VAL A 728 29.02 5.84 34.27
CA VAL A 728 27.77 5.43 34.95
C VAL A 728 28.00 4.19 35.78
N ILE A 729 27.58 4.17 37.01
CA ILE A 729 27.68 3.00 37.90
C ILE A 729 26.28 2.60 38.32
N THR A 730 25.95 1.33 38.10
CA THR A 730 24.62 0.76 38.43
C THR A 730 24.77 -0.49 39.31
N ASP A 731 23.72 -0.84 40.02
CA ASP A 731 23.61 -2.13 40.69
C ASP A 731 23.29 -3.27 39.68
N LEU A 732 23.12 -4.50 40.16
CA LEU A 732 22.79 -5.68 39.35
C LEU A 732 21.41 -5.60 38.67
N GLN A 733 20.50 -4.78 39.19
CA GLN A 733 19.17 -4.55 38.64
C GLN A 733 19.14 -3.38 37.64
N GLY A 734 20.29 -2.75 37.37
CA GLY A 734 20.42 -1.61 36.48
C GLY A 734 20.05 -0.26 37.09
N LYS A 735 19.76 -0.20 38.39
CA LYS A 735 19.47 1.05 39.09
C LYS A 735 20.72 1.93 39.16
N LEU A 736 20.59 3.17 38.72
CA LEU A 736 21.66 4.16 38.72
C LEU A 736 22.07 4.51 40.13
N LEU A 737 23.37 4.42 40.41
CA LEU A 737 23.99 4.79 41.68
C LEU A 737 24.82 6.08 41.55
N PHE A 738 25.64 6.17 40.51
CA PHE A 738 26.46 7.33 40.18
C PHE A 738 26.49 7.56 38.66
N ALA A 739 26.44 8.82 38.24
CA ALA A 739 26.72 9.24 36.89
C ALA A 739 27.44 10.59 36.91
N PHE A 740 28.55 10.72 36.20
CA PHE A 740 29.28 11.97 36.08
C PHE A 740 30.10 12.02 34.78
N TYR A 741 30.46 13.24 34.40
CA TYR A 741 31.28 13.49 33.21
C TYR A 741 32.75 13.58 33.60
N SER A 742 33.64 13.02 32.77
CA SER A 742 35.08 13.12 32.94
C SER A 742 35.80 13.15 31.60
N SER A 743 36.81 14.02 31.49
CA SER A 743 37.77 14.05 30.36
C SER A 743 39.14 13.42 30.71
N LYS A 744 39.28 12.84 31.89
CA LYS A 744 40.54 12.25 32.34
C LYS A 744 40.68 10.81 31.89
N ALA A 745 41.89 10.41 31.48
CA ALA A 745 42.22 9.02 31.15
C ALA A 745 42.17 8.09 32.39
N ASN A 746 42.49 8.63 33.56
CA ASN A 746 42.44 7.91 34.84
C ASN A 746 41.53 8.66 35.79
N GLU A 747 40.48 7.99 36.30
CA GLU A 747 39.53 8.54 37.22
C GLU A 747 39.43 7.68 38.47
N VAL A 748 39.62 8.29 39.64
CA VAL A 748 39.55 7.58 40.95
C VAL A 748 38.14 7.75 41.51
N ILE A 749 37.46 6.65 41.76
CA ILE A 749 36.08 6.62 42.25
C ILE A 749 36.07 6.11 43.69
N ASP A 750 35.55 6.93 44.59
CA ASP A 750 35.28 6.51 45.98
C ASP A 750 34.02 5.66 46.03
N CYS A 751 34.15 4.41 46.35
CA CYS A 751 33.06 3.47 46.54
C CYS A 751 32.81 3.13 48.02
N SER A 752 33.30 3.94 48.96
CA SER A 752 33.13 3.72 50.39
C SER A 752 31.66 3.70 50.86
N LYS A 753 30.73 4.22 50.04
CA LYS A 753 29.29 4.21 50.33
C LYS A 753 28.53 3.04 49.70
N LEU A 754 29.18 2.26 48.81
CA LEU A 754 28.58 1.08 48.22
C LEU A 754 28.62 -0.10 49.18
N ALA A 755 27.60 -0.90 49.24
CA ALA A 755 27.57 -2.15 50.02
C ALA A 755 28.47 -3.20 49.34
N THR A 756 28.87 -4.24 50.10
CA THR A 756 29.54 -5.40 49.51
C THR A 756 28.62 -6.02 48.45
N GLY A 757 29.10 -6.16 47.21
CA GLY A 757 28.29 -6.63 46.08
C GLY A 757 28.94 -6.45 44.72
N THR A 758 28.21 -6.81 43.71
CA THR A 758 28.61 -6.63 42.29
C THR A 758 27.89 -5.44 41.69
N TYR A 759 28.60 -4.62 40.92
CA TYR A 759 28.11 -3.43 40.25
C TYR A 759 28.56 -3.43 38.79
N PHE A 760 27.95 -2.63 37.96
CA PHE A 760 28.38 -2.39 36.58
C PHE A 760 28.88 -0.96 36.43
N VAL A 761 30.07 -0.83 35.85
CA VAL A 761 30.66 0.45 35.43
C VAL A 761 30.59 0.54 33.95
N LYS A 762 29.91 1.54 33.44
CA LYS A 762 29.69 1.79 32.02
C LYS A 762 30.32 3.12 31.67
N ILE A 763 31.08 3.14 30.57
CA ILE A 763 31.61 4.36 29.93
C ILE A 763 30.89 4.59 28.63
N VAL A 764 30.44 5.82 28.41
CA VAL A 764 29.75 6.27 27.19
C VAL A 764 30.49 7.49 26.65
N SER A 765 30.86 7.45 25.39
CA SER A 765 31.47 8.57 24.66
C SER A 765 30.92 8.61 23.23
N GLY A 766 30.10 9.61 22.93
CA GLY A 766 29.34 9.66 21.69
C GLY A 766 28.43 8.42 21.51
N PRO A 767 28.47 7.76 20.35
CA PRO A 767 27.67 6.55 20.09
C PRO A 767 28.24 5.28 20.74
N SER A 768 29.49 5.33 21.22
CA SER A 768 30.20 4.16 21.75
C SER A 768 30.00 4.00 23.24
N GLN A 769 29.84 2.77 23.69
CA GLN A 769 29.71 2.44 25.10
C GLN A 769 30.33 1.09 25.41
N LEU A 770 30.93 0.97 26.60
CA LEU A 770 31.48 -0.28 27.10
C LEU A 770 31.14 -0.43 28.60
N THR A 771 30.89 -1.65 29.05
CA THR A 771 30.51 -1.94 30.43
C THR A 771 31.40 -3.03 31.01
N LYS A 772 31.95 -2.82 32.20
CA LYS A 772 32.71 -3.83 32.99
C LYS A 772 32.10 -4.03 34.37
N LYS A 773 32.37 -5.20 34.95
CA LYS A 773 31.92 -5.53 36.30
C LYS A 773 32.90 -5.00 37.32
N LEU A 774 32.37 -4.45 38.40
CA LEU A 774 33.09 -4.05 39.61
C LEU A 774 32.61 -4.90 40.78
N HIS A 775 33.50 -5.48 41.54
CA HIS A 775 33.20 -6.15 42.80
C HIS A 775 33.67 -5.31 43.96
N VAL A 776 32.76 -4.98 44.90
CA VAL A 776 33.06 -4.31 46.15
C VAL A 776 33.05 -5.36 47.24
N GLN A 777 34.16 -5.51 47.96
CA GLN A 777 34.32 -6.47 49.06
C GLN A 777 34.92 -5.75 50.24
N ARG A 778 34.20 -5.76 51.36
CA ARG A 778 34.63 -5.17 52.61
C ARG A 778 34.91 -6.26 53.64
#